data_03963730ea497a501e9fa2b306d6c25b
#
_entry.id   03963730ea497a501e9fa2b306d6c25b
#
_cell.length_a   1.000
_cell.length_b   1.000
_cell.length_c   1.000
_cell.angle_alpha   90.00
_cell.angle_beta   90.00
_cell.angle_gamma   90.00
#
_symmetry.space_group_name_H-M   'P 1'
#
loop_
_entity.id
_entity.type
_entity.pdbx_description
1 polymer ?
#
loop_
_entity_poly.entity_id
_entity_poly.type
_entity_poly.pdbx_seq_one_letter_code
_entity_poly.pdbx_strand_id
1 'polypeptide(L)'
;GHAHAGAMISLGGAWPAEHRGRIFMNNIHGQRLNVDLLEPRGSGLVGRHGPDFLLTGDRASQMLNFRYGPDGQVYIIDWYDMQACHDNNADAHDRSNGRIYKVVYGRPQHVEVDLARAADDSLAEYVLQENDWYVRHARRLLQERAAAGNLAASAVERLRRIAVEHSDETRRLRAAWALHAAESLDPATRDAMFADASPYVRGWALQLAFDRPPAERLALLSRLASLAQSDPSPVVRLAVASALAEVPAEQRWETAAALLSHAEDAADHNLPLLIWYAVEPLAEVDVDRALALVLAHDRAMPLVRDFMIRRIGAIDTAAARNAIIAAARQSDDPVQQRALLAELRSALRGRPRVAKPAAWDDMFAALAGSADGAVRWEAISLGVTFGDPHAEAALRALASDASADADQRRAAVEALLEARAGGLAELLGQLLGDPELRGLALTGLARFDAPTTPQAILRAYGALSRFEKQQALATLASRAPYALALLDAVEAGQVPRTDLSADLARQLLNLQDDAVAARLADVWGTMRSTPEDKAAQIAAYRQLVEATPADLADPILGRAVFQRTCQSCHTLYGVGNDIGPDLTGSNRADLDYLLSNIVDPSAVISREYQTTIVLTDGGRVFTGVLSAEDDHSVTLRSATETLTIPKDEIDERSLSELSIMPDNQLQQFTDEEIVSLIASLRGKEQAPMLAAADGARQNG
;
A
#
# COMPACT_ATOMS: atom_id res chain seq x y z
N GLY A 1 -2.48 -10.54 16.52
CA GLY A 1 -3.29 -9.96 15.45
C GLY A 1 -4.46 -9.18 15.99
N HIS A 2 -4.87 -8.17 15.25
CA HIS A 2 -6.01 -7.34 15.59
C HIS A 2 -7.11 -7.58 14.55
N ALA A 3 -8.18 -8.30 14.94
CA ALA A 3 -9.38 -8.43 14.14
C ALA A 3 -10.46 -7.57 14.79
N HIS A 4 -10.53 -6.31 14.41
CA HIS A 4 -11.54 -5.39 14.92
C HIS A 4 -12.89 -5.66 14.26
N ALA A 5 -13.91 -5.82 15.09
CA ALA A 5 -15.30 -5.99 14.65
C ALA A 5 -16.20 -5.03 15.43
N GLY A 6 -17.09 -4.37 14.71
CA GLY A 6 -17.96 -3.34 15.27
C GLY A 6 -17.19 -2.17 15.89
N ALA A 7 -17.63 -0.99 15.57
CA ALA A 7 -17.09 0.23 16.16
C ALA A 7 -18.24 1.08 16.73
N MET A 8 -17.97 1.78 17.83
CA MET A 8 -18.92 2.68 18.46
C MET A 8 -18.21 3.92 18.96
N ILE A 9 -18.72 5.09 18.63
CA ILE A 9 -18.39 6.32 19.37
C ILE A 9 -19.30 6.38 20.58
N SER A 10 -18.72 6.49 21.78
CA SER A 10 -19.52 6.52 23.03
C SER A 10 -20.29 7.84 23.15
N LEU A 11 -21.59 7.77 22.88
CA LEU A 11 -22.54 8.90 22.95
C LEU A 11 -23.80 8.56 23.75
N GLY A 12 -23.79 7.46 24.52
CA GLY A 12 -24.95 7.01 25.31
C GLY A 12 -25.24 7.85 26.55
N GLY A 13 -24.22 8.48 27.13
CA GLY A 13 -24.39 9.38 28.28
C GLY A 13 -24.49 8.69 29.64
N ALA A 14 -24.52 7.34 29.71
CA ALA A 14 -24.55 6.64 31.00
C ALA A 14 -23.13 6.37 31.57
N TRP A 15 -22.13 6.30 30.74
CA TRP A 15 -20.74 6.12 31.16
C TRP A 15 -20.11 7.46 31.58
N PRO A 16 -19.02 7.43 32.38
CA PRO A 16 -18.30 8.64 32.77
C PRO A 16 -17.94 9.53 31.58
N ALA A 17 -17.95 10.83 31.80
CA ALA A 17 -17.73 11.83 30.75
C ALA A 17 -16.40 11.65 30.00
N GLU A 18 -15.40 11.10 30.64
CA GLU A 18 -14.09 10.78 30.03
C GLU A 18 -14.18 9.77 28.89
N HIS A 19 -15.22 8.95 28.83
CA HIS A 19 -15.44 7.98 27.75
C HIS A 19 -16.21 8.58 26.57
N ARG A 20 -16.81 9.76 26.75
CA ARG A 20 -17.60 10.38 25.70
C ARG A 20 -16.74 10.79 24.51
N GLY A 21 -17.19 10.46 23.31
CA GLY A 21 -16.51 10.78 22.07
C GLY A 21 -15.34 9.86 21.71
N ARG A 22 -14.97 8.91 22.59
CA ARG A 22 -13.95 7.89 22.28
C ARG A 22 -14.52 6.81 21.38
N ILE A 23 -13.65 6.25 20.54
CA ILE A 23 -14.00 5.08 19.72
C ILE A 23 -13.71 3.82 20.52
N PHE A 24 -14.70 2.93 20.57
CA PHE A 24 -14.58 1.60 21.12
C PHE A 24 -14.68 0.58 19.99
N MET A 25 -13.79 -0.39 19.97
CA MET A 25 -13.76 -1.47 18.98
C MET A 25 -13.60 -2.81 19.67
N ASN A 26 -14.39 -3.80 19.24
CA ASN A 26 -14.16 -5.17 19.66
C ASN A 26 -12.93 -5.74 18.96
N ASN A 27 -12.16 -6.55 19.67
CA ASN A 27 -11.05 -7.30 19.13
C ASN A 27 -11.33 -8.79 19.31
N ILE A 28 -11.78 -9.44 18.23
CA ILE A 28 -12.23 -10.83 18.24
C ILE A 28 -11.12 -11.75 18.74
N HIS A 29 -9.91 -11.61 18.21
CA HIS A 29 -8.79 -12.47 18.59
C HIS A 29 -8.09 -12.04 19.88
N GLY A 30 -8.28 -10.80 20.30
CA GLY A 30 -7.67 -10.26 21.50
C GLY A 30 -8.52 -10.38 22.76
N GLN A 31 -9.76 -10.88 22.65
CA GLN A 31 -10.76 -10.99 23.72
C GLN A 31 -10.87 -9.72 24.57
N ARG A 32 -10.94 -8.55 23.91
CA ARG A 32 -10.91 -7.24 24.55
C ARG A 32 -11.67 -6.18 23.79
N LEU A 33 -11.92 -5.07 24.47
CA LEU A 33 -12.37 -3.84 23.84
C LEU A 33 -11.20 -2.86 23.76
N ASN A 34 -10.78 -2.54 22.55
CA ASN A 34 -9.80 -1.49 22.31
C ASN A 34 -10.49 -0.12 22.32
N VAL A 35 -9.74 0.90 22.74
CA VAL A 35 -10.19 2.29 22.78
C VAL A 35 -9.22 3.16 22.00
N ASP A 36 -9.76 3.97 21.09
CA ASP A 36 -8.98 4.99 20.41
C ASP A 36 -9.47 6.39 20.79
N LEU A 37 -8.49 7.27 20.95
CA LEU A 37 -8.66 8.70 21.19
C LEU A 37 -8.53 9.42 19.86
N LEU A 38 -9.44 10.34 19.56
CA LEU A 38 -9.41 11.13 18.36
C LEU A 38 -8.80 12.51 18.65
N GLU A 39 -7.74 12.84 17.94
CA GLU A 39 -7.07 14.15 18.01
C GLU A 39 -7.27 14.89 16.69
N PRO A 40 -7.80 16.13 16.70
CA PRO A 40 -7.87 16.97 15.51
C PRO A 40 -6.46 17.25 14.96
N ARG A 41 -6.28 17.04 13.65
CA ARG A 41 -5.03 17.33 12.96
C ARG A 41 -5.32 17.81 11.54
N GLY A 42 -5.03 19.07 11.26
CA GLY A 42 -5.31 19.64 9.94
C GLY A 42 -6.77 19.52 9.56
N SER A 43 -7.03 18.93 8.41
CA SER A 43 -8.38 18.74 7.88
C SER A 43 -9.17 17.59 8.50
N GLY A 44 -8.52 16.72 9.29
CA GLY A 44 -9.14 15.49 9.78
C GLY A 44 -8.81 15.17 11.23
N LEU A 45 -8.91 13.90 11.56
CA LEU A 45 -8.68 13.34 12.88
C LEU A 45 -7.62 12.24 12.79
N VAL A 46 -6.79 12.13 13.82
CA VAL A 46 -5.84 11.02 13.99
C VAL A 46 -6.24 10.21 15.22
N GLY A 47 -6.39 8.90 15.02
CA GLY A 47 -6.62 7.96 16.12
C GLY A 47 -5.32 7.67 16.87
N ARG A 48 -5.39 7.67 18.19
CA ARG A 48 -4.33 7.18 19.07
C ARG A 48 -4.85 6.10 19.97
N HIS A 49 -4.10 5.00 20.06
CA HIS A 49 -4.48 3.90 20.91
C HIS A 49 -4.51 4.33 22.39
N GLY A 50 -5.64 4.13 23.04
CA GLY A 50 -5.84 4.33 24.47
C GLY A 50 -5.70 3.03 25.25
N PRO A 51 -5.82 3.06 26.59
CA PRO A 51 -5.88 1.85 27.39
C PRO A 51 -7.05 0.96 26.99
N ASP A 52 -6.82 -0.37 26.94
CA ASP A 52 -7.90 -1.33 26.75
C ASP A 52 -8.98 -1.15 27.80
N PHE A 53 -10.25 -1.08 27.36
CA PHE A 53 -11.37 -0.79 28.27
C PHE A 53 -11.83 -2.02 29.02
N LEU A 54 -11.86 -3.18 28.37
CA LEU A 54 -12.35 -4.43 28.92
C LEU A 54 -11.51 -5.58 28.40
N LEU A 55 -11.11 -6.47 29.33
CA LEU A 55 -10.48 -7.76 29.05
C LEU A 55 -11.44 -8.84 29.54
N THR A 56 -11.90 -9.72 28.66
CA THR A 56 -12.86 -10.76 29.05
C THR A 56 -12.22 -11.87 29.89
N GLY A 57 -10.94 -12.16 29.66
CA GLY A 57 -10.27 -13.31 30.27
C GLY A 57 -10.83 -14.66 29.82
N ASP A 58 -11.66 -14.69 28.81
CA ASP A 58 -12.36 -15.85 28.27
C ASP A 58 -12.02 -16.04 26.80
N ARG A 59 -11.39 -17.16 26.45
CA ARG A 59 -10.94 -17.45 25.08
C ARG A 59 -12.09 -17.65 24.10
N ALA A 60 -13.26 -18.08 24.58
CA ALA A 60 -14.44 -18.24 23.74
C ALA A 60 -15.14 -16.90 23.43
N SER A 61 -14.83 -15.83 24.15
CA SER A 61 -15.45 -14.52 23.94
C SER A 61 -14.94 -13.88 22.65
N GLN A 62 -15.82 -13.66 21.69
CA GLN A 62 -15.59 -13.02 20.39
C GLN A 62 -16.64 -11.92 20.19
N MET A 63 -16.51 -10.84 20.94
CA MET A 63 -17.45 -9.72 20.90
C MET A 63 -17.42 -9.06 19.51
N LEU A 64 -18.61 -8.72 18.96
CA LEU A 64 -18.75 -8.28 17.58
C LEU A 64 -19.24 -6.84 17.44
N ASN A 65 -20.34 -6.49 18.10
CA ASN A 65 -21.03 -5.22 17.82
C ASN A 65 -21.50 -4.54 19.09
N PHE A 66 -21.63 -3.21 19.00
CA PHE A 66 -22.09 -2.37 20.09
C PHE A 66 -23.39 -1.67 19.76
N ARG A 67 -24.26 -1.52 20.77
CA ARG A 67 -25.41 -0.61 20.74
C ARG A 67 -25.63 -0.05 22.14
N TYR A 68 -25.86 1.25 22.26
CA TYR A 68 -26.38 1.81 23.50
C TYR A 68 -27.90 1.92 23.42
N GLY A 69 -28.54 1.70 24.56
CA GLY A 69 -29.99 1.71 24.71
C GLY A 69 -30.56 3.06 25.19
N PRO A 70 -31.86 3.13 25.43
CA PRO A 70 -32.51 4.33 25.96
C PRO A 70 -32.01 4.72 27.35
N ASP A 71 -31.47 3.78 28.12
CA ASP A 71 -30.81 4.03 29.40
C ASP A 71 -29.33 4.47 29.28
N GLY A 72 -28.84 4.62 28.05
CA GLY A 72 -27.44 5.02 27.75
C GLY A 72 -26.39 3.97 28.02
N GLN A 73 -26.76 2.80 28.53
CA GLN A 73 -25.83 1.67 28.73
C GLN A 73 -25.57 0.96 27.41
N VAL A 74 -24.45 0.22 27.34
CA VAL A 74 -24.00 -0.39 26.10
C VAL A 74 -24.26 -1.88 26.07
N TYR A 75 -24.91 -2.34 25.01
CA TYR A 75 -25.11 -3.76 24.73
C TYR A 75 -24.08 -4.23 23.71
N ILE A 76 -23.57 -5.45 23.92
CA ILE A 76 -22.58 -6.10 23.07
C ILE A 76 -23.08 -7.49 22.74
N ILE A 77 -23.08 -7.86 21.46
CA ILE A 77 -23.25 -9.25 21.05
C ILE A 77 -21.91 -9.95 21.01
N ASP A 78 -21.89 -11.21 21.42
CA ASP A 78 -20.72 -12.06 21.44
C ASP A 78 -21.00 -13.34 20.66
N TRP A 79 -20.17 -13.66 19.70
CA TRP A 79 -20.24 -14.91 18.92
C TRP A 79 -20.08 -16.12 19.82
N TYR A 80 -19.19 -16.02 20.81
CA TYR A 80 -18.89 -17.01 21.85
C TYR A 80 -18.54 -18.39 21.29
N ASP A 81 -17.38 -18.48 20.68
CA ASP A 81 -16.83 -19.70 20.08
C ASP A 81 -15.32 -19.77 20.31
N MET A 82 -14.77 -20.98 20.49
CA MET A 82 -13.32 -21.19 20.59
C MET A 82 -12.62 -20.99 19.25
N GLN A 83 -13.33 -21.15 18.13
CA GLN A 83 -12.83 -20.95 16.77
C GLN A 83 -13.16 -19.57 16.25
N ALA A 84 -12.16 -18.95 15.63
CA ALA A 84 -12.37 -17.71 14.89
C ALA A 84 -13.14 -17.95 13.59
N CYS A 85 -13.77 -16.91 13.05
CA CYS A 85 -14.62 -16.97 11.86
C CYS A 85 -13.92 -17.42 10.56
N HIS A 86 -12.62 -17.70 10.58
CA HIS A 86 -11.84 -18.11 9.41
C HIS A 86 -11.73 -19.61 9.19
N ASP A 87 -12.18 -20.42 10.15
CA ASP A 87 -12.15 -21.86 9.96
C ASP A 87 -13.24 -22.29 8.97
N ASN A 88 -12.85 -22.92 7.88
CA ASN A 88 -13.76 -23.40 6.85
C ASN A 88 -14.46 -24.70 7.23
N ASN A 89 -14.02 -25.39 8.31
CA ASN A 89 -14.66 -26.57 8.82
C ASN A 89 -15.89 -26.19 9.66
N ALA A 90 -17.08 -26.45 9.11
CA ALA A 90 -18.34 -26.12 9.80
C ALA A 90 -18.52 -26.83 11.15
N ASP A 91 -17.90 -27.99 11.34
CA ASP A 91 -17.98 -28.79 12.58
C ASP A 91 -17.05 -28.27 13.67
N ALA A 92 -16.09 -27.40 13.33
CA ALA A 92 -15.21 -26.77 14.28
C ALA A 92 -15.89 -25.62 15.07
N HIS A 93 -17.06 -25.15 14.60
CA HIS A 93 -17.81 -24.05 15.22
C HIS A 93 -18.93 -24.51 16.12
N ASP A 94 -19.00 -23.97 17.33
CA ASP A 94 -20.14 -24.13 18.24
C ASP A 94 -21.25 -23.12 17.93
N ARG A 95 -22.22 -23.51 17.11
CA ARG A 95 -23.36 -22.68 16.74
C ARG A 95 -24.57 -22.81 17.67
N SER A 96 -24.42 -23.51 18.79
CA SER A 96 -25.51 -23.79 19.73
C SER A 96 -25.74 -22.65 20.73
N ASN A 97 -24.80 -21.72 20.84
CA ASN A 97 -24.85 -20.64 21.82
C ASN A 97 -24.30 -19.32 21.29
N GLY A 98 -24.55 -18.25 22.03
CA GLY A 98 -24.07 -16.89 21.85
C GLY A 98 -24.36 -16.09 23.12
N ARG A 99 -23.88 -14.87 23.17
CA ARG A 99 -24.07 -14.00 24.36
C ARG A 99 -24.52 -12.60 23.93
N ILE A 100 -25.32 -12.00 24.79
CA ILE A 100 -25.60 -10.56 24.76
C ILE A 100 -25.21 -10.01 26.12
N TYR A 101 -24.18 -9.19 26.15
CA TYR A 101 -23.73 -8.52 27.35
C TYR A 101 -24.27 -7.10 27.43
N LYS A 102 -24.48 -6.62 28.65
CA LYS A 102 -24.76 -5.22 28.93
C LYS A 102 -23.64 -4.67 29.83
N VAL A 103 -22.86 -3.75 29.33
CA VAL A 103 -21.82 -3.06 30.10
C VAL A 103 -22.45 -1.89 30.80
N VAL A 104 -22.50 -2.00 32.14
CA VAL A 104 -23.25 -1.09 33.00
C VAL A 104 -22.29 -0.28 33.88
N TYR A 105 -22.52 1.04 33.93
CA TYR A 105 -21.92 1.90 34.93
C TYR A 105 -23.01 2.34 35.93
N GLY A 106 -22.71 2.19 37.21
CA GLY A 106 -23.63 2.49 38.27
C GLY A 106 -24.79 1.47 38.38
N ARG A 107 -25.99 1.94 38.67
CA ARG A 107 -27.21 1.11 38.75
C ARG A 107 -28.01 1.27 37.46
N PRO A 108 -28.25 0.21 36.71
CA PRO A 108 -29.10 0.29 35.52
C PRO A 108 -30.51 0.62 35.92
N GLN A 109 -31.12 1.59 35.22
CA GLN A 109 -32.52 1.91 35.37
C GLN A 109 -33.30 1.24 34.24
N HIS A 110 -34.48 0.70 34.59
CA HIS A 110 -35.41 0.30 33.54
C HIS A 110 -36.04 1.58 32.96
N VAL A 111 -35.89 1.74 31.64
CA VAL A 111 -36.46 2.88 30.91
C VAL A 111 -37.53 2.32 29.96
N GLU A 112 -38.78 2.64 30.24
CA GLU A 112 -39.87 2.38 29.32
C GLU A 112 -40.06 3.62 28.45
N VAL A 113 -39.91 3.47 27.13
CA VAL A 113 -40.00 4.57 26.17
C VAL A 113 -40.62 4.11 24.86
N ASP A 114 -41.61 4.89 24.40
CA ASP A 114 -42.25 4.76 23.10
C ASP A 114 -42.22 6.11 22.38
N LEU A 115 -41.14 6.33 21.60
CA LEU A 115 -40.98 7.57 20.84
C LEU A 115 -41.97 7.71 19.69
N ALA A 116 -42.57 6.62 19.22
CA ALA A 116 -43.56 6.67 18.14
C ALA A 116 -44.81 7.45 18.55
N ARG A 117 -45.12 7.48 19.85
CA ARG A 117 -46.25 8.25 20.42
C ARG A 117 -45.89 9.69 20.77
N ALA A 118 -44.63 10.07 20.74
CA ALA A 118 -44.22 11.43 21.07
C ALA A 118 -44.73 12.43 20.03
N ALA A 119 -45.13 13.63 20.50
CA ALA A 119 -45.47 14.72 19.60
C ALA A 119 -44.27 15.20 18.80
N ASP A 120 -44.47 15.79 17.61
CA ASP A 120 -43.41 16.24 16.72
C ASP A 120 -42.48 17.26 17.40
N ASP A 121 -43.05 18.19 18.17
CA ASP A 121 -42.25 19.16 18.93
C ASP A 121 -41.36 18.50 19.99
N SER A 122 -41.84 17.41 20.60
CA SER A 122 -41.03 16.62 21.54
C SER A 122 -39.89 15.86 20.79
N LEU A 123 -40.18 15.33 19.60
CA LEU A 123 -39.14 14.70 18.76
C LEU A 123 -38.11 15.72 18.34
N ALA A 124 -38.48 16.94 18.00
CA ALA A 124 -37.55 18.03 17.70
C ALA A 124 -36.65 18.38 18.90
N GLU A 125 -37.17 18.34 20.14
CA GLU A 125 -36.37 18.54 21.35
C GLU A 125 -35.41 17.40 21.65
N TYR A 126 -35.71 16.20 21.22
CA TYR A 126 -34.77 15.06 21.44
C TYR A 126 -33.43 15.21 20.76
N VAL A 127 -33.25 16.09 19.77
CA VAL A 127 -31.94 16.40 19.18
C VAL A 127 -30.96 17.01 20.20
N LEU A 128 -31.49 17.56 21.30
CA LEU A 128 -30.74 18.15 22.40
C LEU A 128 -30.30 17.13 23.48
N GLN A 129 -30.77 15.90 23.40
CA GLN A 129 -30.45 14.87 24.40
C GLN A 129 -28.96 14.50 24.40
N GLU A 130 -28.45 14.18 25.61
CA GLU A 130 -27.12 13.66 25.78
C GLU A 130 -26.96 12.27 25.16
N ASN A 131 -27.96 11.40 25.41
CA ASN A 131 -27.97 10.05 24.84
C ASN A 131 -28.42 10.10 23.38
N ASP A 132 -27.48 9.81 22.49
CA ASP A 132 -27.68 9.83 21.04
C ASP A 132 -28.69 8.76 20.54
N TRP A 133 -29.05 7.81 21.39
CA TRP A 133 -30.16 6.88 21.08
C TRP A 133 -31.46 7.65 20.80
N TYR A 134 -31.79 8.60 21.64
CA TYR A 134 -32.98 9.46 21.43
C TYR A 134 -32.87 10.30 20.17
N VAL A 135 -31.69 10.89 19.96
CA VAL A 135 -31.41 11.73 18.78
C VAL A 135 -31.60 10.96 17.46
N ARG A 136 -31.06 9.76 17.38
CA ARG A 136 -31.17 8.93 16.17
C ARG A 136 -32.58 8.46 15.91
N HIS A 137 -33.26 8.00 16.94
CA HIS A 137 -34.66 7.54 16.80
C HIS A 137 -35.63 8.69 16.51
N ALA A 138 -35.46 9.84 17.17
CA ALA A 138 -36.25 11.02 16.88
C ALA A 138 -36.09 11.51 15.44
N ARG A 139 -34.83 11.59 14.95
CA ARG A 139 -34.55 11.98 13.56
C ARG A 139 -35.19 11.04 12.55
N ARG A 140 -35.16 9.73 12.77
CA ARG A 140 -35.86 8.75 11.92
C ARG A 140 -37.37 8.97 11.91
N LEU A 141 -37.97 9.14 13.08
CA LEU A 141 -39.41 9.38 13.19
C LEU A 141 -39.84 10.71 12.54
N LEU A 142 -39.06 11.77 12.68
CA LEU A 142 -39.27 13.04 12.00
C LEU A 142 -39.22 12.87 10.47
N GLN A 143 -38.27 12.09 9.96
CA GLN A 143 -38.15 11.74 8.54
C GLN A 143 -39.36 10.94 8.05
N GLU A 144 -39.79 9.91 8.78
CA GLU A 144 -40.95 9.08 8.45
C GLU A 144 -42.24 9.91 8.41
N ARG A 145 -42.41 10.83 9.37
CA ARG A 145 -43.58 11.74 9.43
C ARG A 145 -43.57 12.79 8.32
N ALA A 146 -42.39 13.32 7.99
CA ALA A 146 -42.25 14.23 6.85
C ALA A 146 -42.59 13.54 5.53
N ALA A 147 -42.07 12.33 5.29
CA ALA A 147 -42.40 11.54 4.11
C ALA A 147 -43.90 11.19 4.00
N ALA A 148 -44.60 11.03 5.14
CA ALA A 148 -46.03 10.83 5.19
C ALA A 148 -46.85 12.14 5.08
N GLY A 149 -46.23 13.31 5.00
CA GLY A 149 -46.88 14.62 4.95
C GLY A 149 -47.51 15.03 6.27
N ASN A 150 -47.15 14.44 7.39
CA ASN A 150 -47.76 14.62 8.70
C ASN A 150 -46.90 15.38 9.70
N LEU A 151 -45.69 15.86 9.30
CA LEU A 151 -44.80 16.58 10.20
C LEU A 151 -45.30 17.98 10.51
N ALA A 152 -45.44 18.32 11.81
CA ALA A 152 -45.92 19.61 12.25
C ALA A 152 -44.93 20.74 11.90
N ALA A 153 -45.43 21.86 11.39
CA ALA A 153 -44.62 23.03 11.05
C ALA A 153 -43.90 23.63 12.27
N SER A 154 -44.48 23.52 13.48
CA SER A 154 -43.87 23.97 14.74
C SER A 154 -42.56 23.21 15.05
N ALA A 155 -42.52 21.91 14.78
CA ALA A 155 -41.30 21.08 14.97
C ALA A 155 -40.22 21.47 13.99
N VAL A 156 -40.56 21.74 12.74
CA VAL A 156 -39.63 22.24 11.73
C VAL A 156 -39.03 23.57 12.15
N GLU A 157 -39.87 24.53 12.60
CA GLU A 157 -39.40 25.84 13.05
C GLU A 157 -38.53 25.76 14.30
N ARG A 158 -38.83 24.81 15.20
CA ARG A 158 -38.00 24.54 16.38
C ARG A 158 -36.62 24.00 15.96
N LEU A 159 -36.55 23.06 15.04
CA LEU A 159 -35.30 22.54 14.51
C LEU A 159 -34.47 23.63 13.82
N ARG A 160 -35.10 24.53 13.04
CA ARG A 160 -34.43 25.68 12.42
C ARG A 160 -33.76 26.56 13.46
N ARG A 161 -34.49 26.90 14.51
CA ARG A 161 -33.95 27.72 15.59
C ARG A 161 -32.76 27.04 16.27
N ILE A 162 -32.86 25.73 16.56
CA ILE A 162 -31.76 24.98 17.15
C ILE A 162 -30.57 24.97 16.20
N ALA A 163 -30.75 24.74 14.89
CA ALA A 163 -29.70 24.65 13.89
C ALA A 163 -28.89 25.96 13.73
N VAL A 164 -29.51 27.12 14.02
CA VAL A 164 -28.89 28.43 13.83
C VAL A 164 -28.41 29.04 15.16
N GLU A 165 -29.19 28.90 16.24
CA GLU A 165 -29.02 29.72 17.46
C GLU A 165 -28.40 28.94 18.63
N HIS A 166 -28.36 27.59 18.59
CA HIS A 166 -27.87 26.84 19.74
C HIS A 166 -26.38 27.05 19.94
N SER A 167 -25.91 27.24 21.18
CA SER A 167 -24.53 27.50 21.52
C SER A 167 -23.59 26.33 21.20
N ASP A 168 -24.07 25.08 21.35
CA ASP A 168 -23.30 23.84 21.06
C ASP A 168 -23.41 23.49 19.58
N GLU A 169 -22.28 23.44 18.87
CA GLU A 169 -22.20 23.09 17.46
C GLU A 169 -22.74 21.69 17.15
N THR A 170 -22.60 20.73 18.07
CA THR A 170 -23.10 19.37 17.86
C THR A 170 -24.64 19.33 17.86
N ARG A 171 -25.27 20.22 18.65
CA ARG A 171 -26.72 20.38 18.66
C ARG A 171 -27.20 21.06 17.39
N ARG A 172 -26.49 22.10 16.92
CA ARG A 172 -26.78 22.73 15.62
C ARG A 172 -26.74 21.70 14.49
N LEU A 173 -25.69 20.87 14.45
CA LEU A 173 -25.55 19.83 13.43
C LEU A 173 -26.65 18.78 13.50
N ARG A 174 -27.02 18.30 14.69
CA ARG A 174 -28.11 17.33 14.86
C ARG A 174 -29.45 17.86 14.36
N ALA A 175 -29.74 19.13 14.61
CA ALA A 175 -30.95 19.78 14.10
C ALA A 175 -30.90 19.95 12.57
N ALA A 176 -29.76 20.37 12.02
CA ALA A 176 -29.56 20.48 10.58
C ALA A 176 -29.73 19.14 9.85
N TRP A 177 -29.17 18.05 10.40
CA TRP A 177 -29.36 16.69 9.86
C TRP A 177 -30.82 16.21 9.96
N ALA A 178 -31.56 16.62 11.01
CA ALA A 178 -32.97 16.28 11.14
C ALA A 178 -33.82 17.05 10.12
N LEU A 179 -33.55 18.34 9.90
CA LEU A 179 -34.15 19.15 8.85
C LEU A 179 -33.88 18.60 7.46
N HIS A 180 -32.65 18.20 7.19
CA HIS A 180 -32.27 17.62 5.91
C HIS A 180 -32.98 16.29 5.66
N ALA A 181 -32.97 15.38 6.65
CA ALA A 181 -33.66 14.09 6.56
C ALA A 181 -35.16 14.24 6.36
N ALA A 182 -35.74 15.30 6.92
CA ALA A 182 -37.17 15.65 6.76
C ALA A 182 -37.43 16.51 5.48
N GLU A 183 -36.48 16.69 4.59
CA GLU A 183 -36.55 17.53 3.38
C GLU A 183 -37.02 18.98 3.68
N SER A 184 -36.73 19.47 4.89
CA SER A 184 -37.15 20.75 5.41
C SER A 184 -36.05 21.76 5.66
N LEU A 185 -34.82 21.43 5.23
CA LEU A 185 -33.64 22.33 5.29
C LEU A 185 -33.75 23.39 4.19
N ASP A 186 -34.26 24.56 4.55
CA ASP A 186 -34.48 25.66 3.62
C ASP A 186 -33.19 26.44 3.31
N PRO A 187 -33.15 27.26 2.22
CA PRO A 187 -32.00 28.03 1.81
C PRO A 187 -31.53 29.02 2.88
N ALA A 188 -32.41 29.68 3.64
CA ALA A 188 -32.02 30.65 4.66
C ALA A 188 -31.27 29.99 5.83
N THR A 189 -31.78 28.86 6.31
CA THR A 189 -31.11 28.05 7.34
C THR A 189 -29.74 27.56 6.86
N ARG A 190 -29.62 27.09 5.60
CA ARG A 190 -28.37 26.66 5.00
C ARG A 190 -27.38 27.81 4.84
N ASP A 191 -27.85 29.01 4.44
CA ASP A 191 -26.98 30.20 4.36
C ASP A 191 -26.45 30.62 5.73
N ALA A 192 -27.26 30.53 6.77
CA ALA A 192 -26.82 30.74 8.15
C ALA A 192 -25.73 29.73 8.57
N MET A 193 -25.87 28.43 8.19
CA MET A 193 -24.87 27.41 8.44
C MET A 193 -23.56 27.70 7.71
N PHE A 194 -23.58 28.23 6.49
CA PHE A 194 -22.36 28.64 5.77
C PHE A 194 -21.62 29.78 6.46
N ALA A 195 -22.31 30.60 7.23
CA ALA A 195 -21.75 31.72 8.00
C ALA A 195 -21.44 31.33 9.46
N ASP A 196 -21.61 30.06 9.85
CA ASP A 196 -21.39 29.62 11.22
C ASP A 196 -19.93 29.76 11.66
N ALA A 197 -19.70 30.04 12.94
CA ALA A 197 -18.37 30.11 13.54
C ALA A 197 -17.64 28.76 13.50
N SER A 198 -18.38 27.64 13.61
CA SER A 198 -17.82 26.28 13.57
C SER A 198 -17.48 25.84 12.15
N PRO A 199 -16.24 25.44 11.90
CA PRO A 199 -15.86 24.88 10.58
C PRO A 199 -16.61 23.59 10.26
N TYR A 200 -17.00 22.83 11.27
CA TYR A 200 -17.77 21.60 11.08
C TYR A 200 -19.19 21.92 10.58
N VAL A 201 -19.83 22.94 11.12
CA VAL A 201 -21.17 23.36 10.65
C VAL A 201 -21.08 23.88 9.22
N ARG A 202 -20.05 24.70 8.87
CA ARG A 202 -19.83 25.19 7.50
C ARG A 202 -19.57 24.05 6.51
N GLY A 203 -18.71 23.09 6.90
CA GLY A 203 -18.41 21.91 6.08
C GLY A 203 -19.63 21.05 5.84
N TRP A 204 -20.46 20.82 6.87
CA TRP A 204 -21.72 20.10 6.74
C TRP A 204 -22.76 20.85 5.92
N ALA A 205 -22.83 22.18 6.00
CA ALA A 205 -23.68 22.96 5.11
C ALA A 205 -23.43 22.65 3.65
N LEU A 206 -22.13 22.49 3.28
CA LEU A 206 -21.71 22.14 1.93
C LEU A 206 -22.08 20.69 1.58
N GLN A 207 -21.81 19.74 2.45
CA GLN A 207 -22.15 18.32 2.20
C GLN A 207 -23.66 18.14 2.01
N LEU A 208 -24.49 18.75 2.86
CA LEU A 208 -25.95 18.69 2.74
C LEU A 208 -26.47 19.41 1.48
N ALA A 209 -25.78 20.46 1.03
CA ALA A 209 -26.12 21.15 -0.20
C ALA A 209 -25.78 20.33 -1.44
N PHE A 210 -24.73 19.50 -1.37
CA PHE A 210 -24.32 18.61 -2.46
C PHE A 210 -25.11 17.28 -2.49
N ASP A 211 -25.84 16.95 -1.46
CA ASP A 211 -26.83 15.85 -1.47
C ASP A 211 -28.15 16.23 -2.19
N ARG A 212 -28.14 17.32 -2.97
CA ARG A 212 -29.26 17.83 -3.77
C ARG A 212 -29.06 17.51 -5.25
N PRO A 213 -30.13 17.65 -6.08
CA PRO A 213 -30.01 17.44 -7.52
C PRO A 213 -28.93 18.29 -8.19
N PRO A 214 -28.29 17.80 -9.28
CA PRO A 214 -27.16 18.49 -9.94
C PRO A 214 -27.39 19.95 -10.28
N ALA A 215 -28.62 20.33 -10.70
CA ALA A 215 -28.95 21.71 -11.02
C ALA A 215 -28.81 22.67 -9.83
N GLU A 216 -29.16 22.20 -8.61
CA GLU A 216 -29.00 23.00 -7.39
C GLU A 216 -27.52 23.11 -6.97
N ARG A 217 -26.72 22.05 -7.19
CA ARG A 217 -25.28 22.05 -6.93
C ARG A 217 -24.52 23.09 -7.76
N LEU A 218 -24.87 23.20 -9.04
CA LEU A 218 -24.26 24.16 -9.95
C LEU A 218 -24.50 25.63 -9.53
N ALA A 219 -25.62 25.90 -8.88
CA ALA A 219 -25.88 27.23 -8.32
C ALA A 219 -24.93 27.62 -7.18
N LEU A 220 -24.17 26.67 -6.64
CA LEU A 220 -23.22 26.88 -5.53
C LEU A 220 -21.78 27.10 -5.97
N LEU A 221 -21.47 27.11 -7.27
CA LEU A 221 -20.10 27.21 -7.77
C LEU A 221 -19.36 28.45 -7.28
N SER A 222 -20.00 29.61 -7.29
CA SER A 222 -19.39 30.86 -6.77
C SER A 222 -19.12 30.78 -5.27
N ARG A 223 -20.00 30.08 -4.52
CA ARG A 223 -19.79 29.85 -3.08
C ARG A 223 -18.64 28.86 -2.84
N LEU A 224 -18.54 27.80 -3.63
CA LEU A 224 -17.40 26.87 -3.58
C LEU A 224 -16.08 27.62 -3.79
N ALA A 225 -15.99 28.44 -4.84
CA ALA A 225 -14.79 29.23 -5.11
C ALA A 225 -14.46 30.21 -3.97
N SER A 226 -15.49 30.86 -3.42
CA SER A 226 -15.32 31.76 -2.25
C SER A 226 -14.82 31.04 -1.00
N LEU A 227 -15.42 29.89 -0.66
CA LEU A 227 -14.96 29.07 0.48
C LEU A 227 -13.55 28.52 0.25
N ALA A 228 -13.26 28.05 -0.96
CA ALA A 228 -11.93 27.60 -1.35
C ALA A 228 -10.87 28.69 -1.13
N GLN A 229 -11.19 29.94 -1.52
CA GLN A 229 -10.26 31.05 -1.48
C GLN A 229 -10.06 31.61 -0.07
N SER A 230 -11.12 31.70 0.75
CA SER A 230 -11.11 32.56 1.94
C SER A 230 -11.42 31.85 3.26
N ASP A 231 -11.90 30.60 3.28
CA ASP A 231 -12.18 29.93 4.54
C ASP A 231 -10.87 29.55 5.25
N PRO A 232 -10.67 29.97 6.51
CA PRO A 232 -9.43 29.74 7.23
C PRO A 232 -9.24 28.27 7.66
N SER A 233 -10.29 27.44 7.57
CA SER A 233 -10.27 26.09 8.11
C SER A 233 -9.94 25.03 7.06
N PRO A 234 -8.92 24.17 7.28
CA PRO A 234 -8.65 23.04 6.41
C PRO A 234 -9.81 22.02 6.38
N VAL A 235 -10.64 21.96 7.44
CA VAL A 235 -11.84 21.10 7.46
C VAL A 235 -12.86 21.54 6.41
N VAL A 236 -13.05 22.86 6.24
CA VAL A 236 -13.95 23.40 5.22
C VAL A 236 -13.36 23.22 3.83
N ARG A 237 -12.07 23.49 3.66
CA ARG A 237 -11.37 23.27 2.37
C ARG A 237 -11.41 21.78 1.95
N LEU A 238 -11.37 20.84 2.90
CA LEU A 238 -11.56 19.42 2.64
C LEU A 238 -12.97 19.13 2.11
N ALA A 239 -13.99 19.73 2.72
CA ALA A 239 -15.38 19.59 2.25
C ALA A 239 -15.56 20.21 0.86
N VAL A 240 -14.90 21.35 0.57
CA VAL A 240 -14.88 21.97 -0.76
C VAL A 240 -14.22 21.06 -1.81
N ALA A 241 -13.07 20.47 -1.50
CA ALA A 241 -12.36 19.55 -2.41
C ALA A 241 -13.22 18.31 -2.71
N SER A 242 -13.90 17.77 -1.70
CA SER A 242 -14.84 16.65 -1.87
C SER A 242 -16.02 17.04 -2.76
N ALA A 243 -16.66 18.19 -2.51
CA ALA A 243 -17.77 18.67 -3.31
C ALA A 243 -17.37 18.98 -4.75
N LEU A 244 -16.16 19.51 -4.95
CA LEU A 244 -15.62 19.82 -6.28
C LEU A 244 -15.52 18.58 -7.19
N ALA A 245 -15.25 17.41 -6.62
CA ALA A 245 -15.20 16.16 -7.38
C ALA A 245 -16.56 15.79 -8.01
N GLU A 246 -17.67 16.31 -7.49
CA GLU A 246 -19.01 16.09 -8.01
C GLU A 246 -19.49 17.16 -9.02
N VAL A 247 -18.69 18.20 -9.24
CA VAL A 247 -18.92 19.24 -10.25
C VAL A 247 -18.41 18.75 -11.61
N PRO A 248 -19.08 19.05 -12.74
CA PRO A 248 -18.51 18.79 -14.06
C PRO A 248 -17.11 19.38 -14.24
N ALA A 249 -16.18 18.62 -14.82
CA ALA A 249 -14.78 18.99 -14.86
C ALA A 249 -14.52 20.38 -15.48
N GLU A 250 -15.26 20.72 -16.54
CA GLU A 250 -15.14 21.99 -17.25
C GLU A 250 -15.42 23.22 -16.38
N GLN A 251 -16.08 23.02 -15.23
CA GLN A 251 -16.49 24.09 -14.31
C GLN A 251 -15.63 24.15 -13.02
N ARG A 252 -14.61 23.31 -12.87
CA ARG A 252 -13.81 23.18 -11.63
C ARG A 252 -12.68 24.22 -11.53
N TRP A 253 -12.30 24.87 -12.61
CA TRP A 253 -11.05 25.62 -12.74
C TRP A 253 -10.82 26.68 -11.66
N GLU A 254 -11.81 27.52 -11.37
CA GLU A 254 -11.70 28.61 -10.41
C GLU A 254 -11.51 28.09 -8.97
N THR A 255 -12.35 27.14 -8.58
CA THR A 255 -12.27 26.52 -7.25
C THR A 255 -10.98 25.70 -7.10
N ALA A 256 -10.53 25.01 -8.16
CA ALA A 256 -9.27 24.28 -8.17
C ALA A 256 -8.08 25.21 -7.97
N ALA A 257 -8.03 26.35 -8.64
CA ALA A 257 -6.98 27.35 -8.48
C ALA A 257 -6.94 27.90 -7.04
N ALA A 258 -8.11 28.17 -6.46
CA ALA A 258 -8.24 28.65 -5.10
C ALA A 258 -7.71 27.62 -4.07
N LEU A 259 -8.10 26.33 -4.20
CA LEU A 259 -7.61 25.26 -3.32
C LEU A 259 -6.09 25.06 -3.44
N LEU A 260 -5.55 25.12 -4.65
CA LEU A 260 -4.12 24.92 -4.89
C LEU A 260 -3.26 26.08 -4.35
N SER A 261 -3.84 27.22 -4.04
CA SER A 261 -3.11 28.38 -3.50
C SER A 261 -2.71 28.26 -2.03
N HIS A 262 -3.28 27.29 -1.29
CA HIS A 262 -3.08 27.10 0.15
C HIS A 262 -1.83 26.26 0.45
N ALA A 263 -0.66 26.91 0.54
CA ALA A 263 0.61 26.22 0.83
C ALA A 263 0.62 25.53 2.21
N GLU A 264 -0.14 26.04 3.17
CA GLU A 264 -0.31 25.44 4.50
C GLU A 264 -0.94 24.05 4.47
N ASP A 265 -1.66 23.71 3.41
CA ASP A 265 -2.33 22.41 3.25
C ASP A 265 -1.42 21.35 2.59
N ALA A 266 -0.25 21.73 2.10
CA ALA A 266 0.66 20.83 1.38
C ALA A 266 1.09 19.60 2.19
N ALA A 267 1.18 19.72 3.51
CA ALA A 267 1.55 18.64 4.42
C ALA A 267 0.34 18.00 5.15
N ASP A 268 -0.89 18.41 4.79
CA ASP A 268 -2.10 17.80 5.35
C ASP A 268 -2.26 16.36 4.83
N HIS A 269 -2.70 15.45 5.70
CA HIS A 269 -2.78 14.03 5.37
C HIS A 269 -3.93 13.66 4.42
N ASN A 270 -4.89 14.56 4.17
CA ASN A 270 -6.02 14.33 3.30
C ASN A 270 -6.09 15.31 2.12
N LEU A 271 -5.87 16.61 2.38
CA LEU A 271 -6.15 17.67 1.43
C LEU A 271 -5.42 17.52 0.10
N PRO A 272 -4.11 17.26 0.03
CA PRO A 272 -3.43 17.12 -1.26
C PRO A 272 -4.03 16.03 -2.14
N LEU A 273 -4.38 14.88 -1.54
CA LEU A 273 -4.98 13.77 -2.29
C LEU A 273 -6.41 14.08 -2.71
N LEU A 274 -7.21 14.70 -1.85
CA LEU A 274 -8.60 15.00 -2.19
C LEU A 274 -8.70 16.12 -3.23
N ILE A 275 -7.80 17.11 -3.17
CA ILE A 275 -7.63 18.12 -4.22
C ILE A 275 -7.21 17.44 -5.53
N TRP A 276 -6.26 16.49 -5.48
CA TRP A 276 -5.84 15.72 -6.64
C TRP A 276 -7.04 15.03 -7.32
N TYR A 277 -7.86 14.28 -6.59
CA TYR A 277 -9.04 13.61 -7.16
C TYR A 277 -10.04 14.59 -7.80
N ALA A 278 -10.12 15.81 -7.27
CA ALA A 278 -10.98 16.83 -7.84
C ALA A 278 -10.42 17.45 -9.14
N VAL A 279 -9.08 17.57 -9.26
CA VAL A 279 -8.43 18.27 -10.40
C VAL A 279 -7.89 17.32 -11.47
N GLU A 280 -7.69 16.04 -11.17
CA GLU A 280 -7.16 15.05 -12.12
C GLU A 280 -7.91 15.04 -13.47
N PRO A 281 -9.27 15.06 -13.51
CA PRO A 281 -9.99 15.04 -14.77
C PRO A 281 -9.76 16.27 -15.67
N LEU A 282 -9.23 17.36 -15.13
CA LEU A 282 -8.89 18.56 -15.91
C LEU A 282 -7.84 18.29 -16.98
N ALA A 283 -6.99 17.28 -16.78
CA ALA A 283 -6.00 16.85 -17.75
C ALA A 283 -6.64 16.37 -19.07
N GLU A 284 -7.87 15.83 -19.03
CA GLU A 284 -8.61 15.39 -20.22
C GLU A 284 -9.43 16.52 -20.85
N VAL A 285 -9.79 17.54 -20.08
CA VAL A 285 -10.55 18.69 -20.57
C VAL A 285 -9.65 19.64 -21.39
N ASP A 286 -8.49 19.99 -20.82
CA ASP A 286 -7.53 20.90 -21.46
C ASP A 286 -6.14 20.71 -20.82
N VAL A 287 -5.27 20.02 -21.55
CA VAL A 287 -3.90 19.66 -21.10
C VAL A 287 -3.09 20.91 -20.77
N ASP A 288 -3.09 21.92 -21.65
CA ASP A 288 -2.26 23.11 -21.49
C ASP A 288 -2.73 23.94 -20.29
N ARG A 289 -4.02 24.08 -20.11
CA ARG A 289 -4.62 24.78 -18.99
C ARG A 289 -4.41 24.05 -17.68
N ALA A 290 -4.53 22.71 -17.66
CA ALA A 290 -4.30 21.90 -16.47
C ALA A 290 -2.83 21.97 -16.02
N LEU A 291 -1.90 21.90 -16.99
CA LEU A 291 -0.47 22.06 -16.70
C LEU A 291 -0.16 23.48 -16.18
N ALA A 292 -0.65 24.52 -16.83
CA ALA A 292 -0.47 25.90 -16.38
C ALA A 292 -1.03 26.14 -14.97
N LEU A 293 -2.20 25.56 -14.66
CA LEU A 293 -2.82 25.64 -13.35
C LEU A 293 -1.89 25.13 -12.24
N VAL A 294 -1.35 23.93 -12.39
CA VAL A 294 -0.50 23.35 -11.33
C VAL A 294 0.88 23.97 -11.28
N LEU A 295 1.41 24.46 -12.39
CA LEU A 295 2.70 25.18 -12.41
C LEU A 295 2.61 26.56 -11.77
N ALA A 296 1.47 27.24 -11.85
CA ALA A 296 1.23 28.51 -11.13
C ALA A 296 1.23 28.32 -9.60
N HIS A 297 0.98 27.10 -9.12
CA HIS A 297 0.90 26.75 -7.69
C HIS A 297 1.93 25.70 -7.28
N ASP A 298 3.02 25.55 -8.01
CA ASP A 298 4.00 24.47 -7.89
C ASP A 298 4.64 24.38 -6.50
N ARG A 299 4.89 25.52 -5.87
CA ARG A 299 5.46 25.61 -4.52
C ARG A 299 4.42 25.44 -3.42
N ALA A 300 3.18 25.81 -3.70
CA ALA A 300 2.10 25.70 -2.73
C ALA A 300 1.60 24.25 -2.60
N MET A 301 1.51 23.52 -3.72
CA MET A 301 0.96 22.14 -3.71
C MET A 301 1.81 21.19 -4.60
N PRO A 302 3.06 20.92 -4.22
CA PRO A 302 3.99 20.16 -5.07
C PRO A 302 3.51 18.75 -5.41
N LEU A 303 2.82 18.05 -4.49
CA LEU A 303 2.31 16.71 -4.74
C LEU A 303 1.27 16.70 -5.89
N VAL A 304 0.36 17.67 -5.90
CA VAL A 304 -0.67 17.76 -6.95
C VAL A 304 -0.05 18.15 -8.31
N ARG A 305 0.96 19.03 -8.29
CA ARG A 305 1.76 19.34 -9.48
C ARG A 305 2.40 18.08 -10.06
N ASP A 306 3.09 17.29 -9.24
CA ASP A 306 3.80 16.08 -9.68
C ASP A 306 2.83 15.04 -10.24
N PHE A 307 1.70 14.85 -9.56
CA PHE A 307 0.66 13.94 -10.04
C PHE A 307 0.02 14.40 -11.35
N MET A 308 -0.22 15.71 -11.53
CA MET A 308 -0.78 16.24 -12.77
C MET A 308 0.18 16.09 -13.94
N ILE A 309 1.47 16.38 -13.75
CA ILE A 309 2.48 16.20 -14.78
C ILE A 309 2.54 14.73 -15.20
N ARG A 310 2.57 13.81 -14.24
CA ARG A 310 2.55 12.36 -14.46
C ARG A 310 1.28 11.92 -15.20
N ARG A 311 0.12 12.43 -14.80
CA ARG A 311 -1.18 12.15 -15.46
C ARG A 311 -1.19 12.61 -16.91
N ILE A 312 -0.73 13.82 -17.18
CA ILE A 312 -0.60 14.35 -18.54
C ILE A 312 0.40 13.52 -19.34
N GLY A 313 1.55 13.19 -18.77
CA GLY A 313 2.56 12.33 -19.38
C GLY A 313 2.06 10.93 -19.75
N ALA A 314 1.08 10.43 -18.98
CA ALA A 314 0.42 9.15 -19.24
C ALA A 314 -0.60 9.20 -20.40
N ILE A 315 -1.08 10.38 -20.80
CA ILE A 315 -1.93 10.54 -21.98
C ILE A 315 -1.12 10.19 -23.23
N ASP A 316 -1.56 9.16 -23.95
CA ASP A 316 -0.80 8.65 -25.11
C ASP A 316 -1.00 9.52 -26.38
N THR A 317 -0.63 10.79 -26.27
CA THR A 317 -0.63 11.73 -27.38
C THR A 317 0.69 12.49 -27.46
N ALA A 318 1.12 12.81 -28.69
CA ALA A 318 2.28 13.67 -28.88
C ALA A 318 2.06 15.09 -28.32
N ALA A 319 0.84 15.58 -28.34
CA ALA A 319 0.47 16.90 -27.84
C ALA A 319 0.71 17.01 -26.32
N ALA A 320 0.26 16.02 -25.54
CA ALA A 320 0.45 16.00 -24.09
C ALA A 320 1.94 15.98 -23.70
N ARG A 321 2.75 15.17 -24.37
CA ARG A 321 4.20 15.12 -24.16
C ARG A 321 4.87 16.44 -24.55
N ASN A 322 4.49 17.02 -25.68
CA ASN A 322 5.02 18.32 -26.14
C ASN A 322 4.68 19.46 -25.16
N ALA A 323 3.49 19.46 -24.54
CA ALA A 323 3.11 20.47 -23.56
C ALA A 323 4.06 20.47 -22.35
N ILE A 324 4.33 19.28 -21.76
CA ILE A 324 5.27 19.15 -20.62
C ILE A 324 6.67 19.61 -21.03
N ILE A 325 7.12 19.20 -22.19
CA ILE A 325 8.43 19.52 -22.73
C ILE A 325 8.59 21.02 -22.98
N ALA A 326 7.58 21.65 -23.60
CA ALA A 326 7.56 23.09 -23.83
C ALA A 326 7.58 23.86 -22.49
N ALA A 327 6.83 23.42 -21.49
CA ALA A 327 6.85 24.02 -20.15
C ALA A 327 8.23 23.90 -19.50
N ALA A 328 8.91 22.75 -19.61
CA ALA A 328 10.26 22.58 -19.09
C ALA A 328 11.28 23.51 -19.75
N ARG A 329 11.14 23.77 -21.06
CA ARG A 329 11.97 24.71 -21.80
C ARG A 329 11.72 26.16 -21.41
N GLN A 330 10.47 26.53 -21.13
CA GLN A 330 10.06 27.90 -20.80
C GLN A 330 10.37 28.29 -19.36
N SER A 331 10.54 27.32 -18.50
CA SER A 331 10.84 27.58 -17.09
C SER A 331 12.30 27.94 -16.89
N ASP A 332 12.54 29.00 -16.11
CA ASP A 332 13.88 29.39 -15.61
C ASP A 332 14.17 28.81 -14.23
N ASP A 333 13.20 28.11 -13.61
CA ASP A 333 13.36 27.47 -12.29
C ASP A 333 13.82 26.01 -12.43
N PRO A 334 15.05 25.65 -12.03
CA PRO A 334 15.57 24.28 -12.11
C PRO A 334 14.72 23.26 -11.35
N VAL A 335 14.08 23.65 -10.25
CA VAL A 335 13.19 22.77 -9.46
C VAL A 335 11.98 22.38 -10.28
N GLN A 336 11.36 23.34 -10.96
CA GLN A 336 10.22 23.11 -11.84
C GLN A 336 10.64 22.32 -13.09
N GLN A 337 11.77 22.67 -13.72
CA GLN A 337 12.32 21.91 -14.87
C GLN A 337 12.52 20.43 -14.50
N ARG A 338 13.17 20.18 -13.36
CA ARG A 338 13.41 18.82 -12.88
C ARG A 338 12.10 18.06 -12.64
N ALA A 339 11.11 18.69 -11.98
CA ALA A 339 9.81 18.05 -11.74
C ALA A 339 9.12 17.66 -13.05
N LEU A 340 9.08 18.54 -14.04
CA LEU A 340 8.48 18.28 -15.35
C LEU A 340 9.13 17.10 -16.06
N LEU A 341 10.46 17.02 -16.08
CA LEU A 341 11.19 15.95 -16.75
C LEU A 341 11.10 14.63 -15.98
N ALA A 342 11.26 14.65 -14.64
CA ALA A 342 11.23 13.47 -13.81
C ALA A 342 9.85 12.79 -13.82
N GLU A 343 8.78 13.58 -13.73
CA GLU A 343 7.43 13.05 -13.75
C GLU A 343 7.00 12.57 -15.12
N LEU A 344 7.46 13.23 -16.20
CA LEU A 344 7.28 12.70 -17.56
C LEU A 344 8.01 11.35 -17.71
N ARG A 345 9.25 11.23 -17.27
CA ARG A 345 9.99 9.96 -17.28
C ARG A 345 9.29 8.88 -16.46
N SER A 346 8.76 9.24 -15.29
CA SER A 346 7.98 8.33 -14.44
C SER A 346 6.71 7.84 -15.14
N ALA A 347 6.00 8.72 -15.85
CA ALA A 347 4.81 8.37 -16.61
C ALA A 347 5.08 7.42 -17.81
N LEU A 348 6.30 7.47 -18.33
CA LEU A 348 6.71 6.66 -19.49
C LEU A 348 7.38 5.33 -19.08
N ARG A 349 7.53 5.07 -17.78
CA ARG A 349 8.14 3.84 -17.29
C ARG A 349 7.38 2.60 -17.78
N GLY A 350 8.10 1.59 -18.25
CA GLY A 350 7.52 0.35 -18.75
C GLY A 350 6.95 0.45 -20.17
N ARG A 351 7.07 1.61 -20.85
CA ARG A 351 6.67 1.77 -22.25
C ARG A 351 7.90 1.59 -23.15
N PRO A 352 8.00 0.50 -23.91
CA PRO A 352 9.24 0.15 -24.64
C PRO A 352 9.54 1.03 -25.82
N ARG A 353 8.52 1.69 -26.40
CA ARG A 353 8.64 2.55 -27.59
C ARG A 353 7.76 3.78 -27.48
N VAL A 354 8.37 4.86 -27.07
CA VAL A 354 7.69 6.15 -27.02
C VAL A 354 8.19 7.00 -28.20
N ALA A 355 7.27 7.45 -29.04
CA ALA A 355 7.62 8.32 -30.14
C ALA A 355 8.26 9.62 -29.63
N LYS A 356 9.45 9.93 -30.12
CA LYS A 356 10.17 11.16 -29.80
C LYS A 356 9.30 12.37 -30.12
N PRO A 357 9.05 13.28 -29.14
CA PRO A 357 8.28 14.49 -29.40
C PRO A 357 8.98 15.43 -30.39
N ALA A 358 8.24 16.15 -31.20
CA ALA A 358 8.82 16.99 -32.25
C ALA A 358 9.71 18.13 -31.72
N ALA A 359 9.40 18.63 -30.51
CA ALA A 359 10.19 19.68 -29.84
C ALA A 359 11.43 19.15 -29.11
N TRP A 360 11.69 17.84 -29.14
CA TRP A 360 12.71 17.21 -28.29
C TRP A 360 14.13 17.66 -28.63
N ASP A 361 14.52 17.63 -29.90
CA ASP A 361 15.92 17.87 -30.30
C ASP A 361 16.42 19.28 -29.90
N ASP A 362 15.60 20.30 -30.17
CA ASP A 362 15.92 21.69 -29.77
C ASP A 362 16.02 21.86 -28.26
N MET A 363 15.23 21.08 -27.52
CA MET A 363 15.16 21.17 -26.08
C MET A 363 16.22 20.35 -25.38
N PHE A 364 16.51 19.16 -25.91
CA PHE A 364 17.55 18.30 -25.34
C PHE A 364 18.91 19.01 -25.30
N ALA A 365 19.28 19.71 -26.39
CA ALA A 365 20.53 20.47 -26.43
C ALA A 365 20.60 21.55 -25.31
N ALA A 366 19.49 22.19 -25.01
CA ALA A 366 19.43 23.21 -23.93
C ALA A 366 19.49 22.60 -22.53
N LEU A 367 18.69 21.57 -22.27
CA LEU A 367 18.56 20.97 -20.94
C LEU A 367 19.71 20.03 -20.59
N ALA A 368 20.25 19.28 -21.55
CA ALA A 368 21.46 18.49 -21.37
C ALA A 368 22.70 19.34 -21.10
N GLY A 369 22.68 20.61 -21.48
CA GLY A 369 23.70 21.61 -21.18
C GLY A 369 23.40 22.45 -19.91
N SER A 370 22.34 22.20 -19.19
CA SER A 370 21.95 22.93 -17.98
C SER A 370 23.09 22.99 -16.95
N ALA A 371 23.23 24.13 -16.29
CA ALA A 371 24.17 24.26 -15.16
C ALA A 371 23.75 23.38 -13.96
N ASP A 372 22.44 23.11 -13.82
CA ASP A 372 21.93 22.21 -12.78
C ASP A 372 22.14 20.74 -13.16
N GLY A 373 22.88 20.00 -12.32
CA GLY A 373 23.22 18.59 -12.56
C GLY A 373 22.00 17.68 -12.55
N ALA A 374 20.97 17.98 -11.75
CA ALA A 374 19.78 17.16 -11.65
C ALA A 374 18.89 17.36 -12.90
N VAL A 375 18.77 18.60 -13.42
CA VAL A 375 18.07 18.87 -14.67
C VAL A 375 18.78 18.14 -15.85
N ARG A 376 20.12 18.24 -15.93
CA ARG A 376 20.90 17.49 -16.94
C ARG A 376 20.63 16.00 -16.89
N TRP A 377 20.63 15.44 -15.67
CA TRP A 377 20.39 14.02 -15.45
C TRP A 377 18.99 13.59 -15.97
N GLU A 378 17.94 14.32 -15.60
CA GLU A 378 16.59 13.99 -16.07
C GLU A 378 16.44 14.15 -17.58
N ALA A 379 17.05 15.16 -18.17
CA ALA A 379 17.03 15.37 -19.62
C ALA A 379 17.72 14.21 -20.37
N ILE A 380 18.90 13.77 -19.90
CA ILE A 380 19.65 12.67 -20.51
C ILE A 380 18.89 11.35 -20.34
N SER A 381 18.35 11.08 -19.13
CA SER A 381 17.60 9.86 -18.85
C SER A 381 16.33 9.76 -19.70
N LEU A 382 15.60 10.86 -19.84
CA LEU A 382 14.41 10.94 -20.68
C LEU A 382 14.75 10.84 -22.18
N GLY A 383 15.91 11.38 -22.60
CA GLY A 383 16.42 11.25 -23.95
C GLY A 383 16.60 9.80 -24.39
N VAL A 384 17.10 8.96 -23.50
CA VAL A 384 17.24 7.52 -23.80
C VAL A 384 15.87 6.85 -24.00
N THR A 385 14.86 7.23 -23.20
CA THR A 385 13.47 6.75 -23.39
C THR A 385 12.92 7.10 -24.78
N PHE A 386 13.33 8.25 -25.33
CA PHE A 386 12.95 8.67 -26.69
C PHE A 386 13.89 8.14 -27.80
N GLY A 387 14.86 7.31 -27.43
CA GLY A 387 15.83 6.75 -28.38
C GLY A 387 16.82 7.79 -28.93
N ASP A 388 17.16 8.81 -28.15
CA ASP A 388 18.14 9.82 -28.55
C ASP A 388 19.57 9.25 -28.46
N PRO A 389 20.33 9.16 -29.59
CA PRO A 389 21.64 8.53 -29.61
C PRO A 389 22.68 9.31 -28.80
N HIS A 390 22.54 10.61 -28.62
CA HIS A 390 23.46 11.41 -27.82
C HIS A 390 23.26 11.16 -26.33
N ALA A 391 22.02 11.03 -25.89
CA ALA A 391 21.66 10.67 -24.53
C ALA A 391 22.17 9.25 -24.18
N GLU A 392 21.95 8.30 -25.08
CA GLU A 392 22.46 6.92 -24.90
C GLU A 392 23.98 6.88 -24.81
N ALA A 393 24.69 7.57 -25.70
CA ALA A 393 26.16 7.64 -25.66
C ALA A 393 26.68 8.27 -24.35
N ALA A 394 26.02 9.32 -23.85
CA ALA A 394 26.38 9.96 -22.60
C ALA A 394 26.24 9.02 -21.39
N LEU A 395 25.13 8.26 -21.29
CA LEU A 395 24.96 7.28 -20.20
C LEU A 395 25.92 6.11 -20.30
N ARG A 396 26.22 5.62 -21.51
CA ARG A 396 27.25 4.56 -21.70
C ARG A 396 28.63 5.02 -21.26
N ALA A 397 29.00 6.24 -21.61
CA ALA A 397 30.26 6.83 -21.19
C ALA A 397 30.33 6.95 -19.66
N LEU A 398 29.28 7.45 -19.03
CA LEU A 398 29.19 7.58 -17.57
C LEU A 398 29.25 6.21 -16.87
N ALA A 399 28.52 5.21 -17.36
CA ALA A 399 28.54 3.84 -16.82
C ALA A 399 29.93 3.20 -16.86
N SER A 400 30.70 3.50 -17.90
CA SER A 400 32.08 2.95 -18.14
C SER A 400 33.18 3.75 -17.45
N ASP A 401 32.92 4.95 -16.96
CA ASP A 401 33.92 5.80 -16.32
C ASP A 401 34.17 5.38 -14.87
N ALA A 402 35.21 4.59 -14.63
CA ALA A 402 35.56 4.11 -13.28
C ALA A 402 35.94 5.24 -12.30
N SER A 403 36.19 6.47 -12.78
CA SER A 403 36.50 7.63 -11.93
C SER A 403 35.23 8.40 -11.46
N ALA A 404 34.07 8.13 -12.09
CA ALA A 404 32.82 8.74 -11.73
C ALA A 404 32.22 8.11 -10.46
N ASP A 405 31.34 8.84 -9.81
CA ASP A 405 30.61 8.38 -8.62
C ASP A 405 29.82 7.10 -8.88
N ALA A 406 29.92 6.13 -7.98
CA ALA A 406 29.32 4.81 -8.15
C ALA A 406 27.79 4.86 -8.28
N ASP A 407 27.10 5.75 -7.54
CA ASP A 407 25.65 5.89 -7.59
C ASP A 407 25.22 6.50 -8.93
N GLN A 408 25.98 7.47 -9.47
CA GLN A 408 25.70 8.02 -10.78
C GLN A 408 25.90 7.00 -11.90
N ARG A 409 26.93 6.18 -11.82
CA ARG A 409 27.19 5.08 -12.75
C ARG A 409 26.10 4.01 -12.69
N ARG A 410 25.65 3.67 -11.48
CA ARG A 410 24.53 2.76 -11.24
C ARG A 410 23.25 3.29 -11.90
N ALA A 411 22.91 4.54 -11.63
CA ALA A 411 21.74 5.19 -12.20
C ALA A 411 21.80 5.25 -13.74
N ALA A 412 23.01 5.42 -14.32
CA ALA A 412 23.18 5.39 -15.77
C ALA A 412 22.89 4.00 -16.37
N VAL A 413 23.36 2.93 -15.73
CA VAL A 413 23.05 1.55 -16.16
C VAL A 413 21.56 1.24 -16.00
N GLU A 414 20.95 1.66 -14.90
CA GLU A 414 19.50 1.49 -14.65
C GLU A 414 18.67 2.21 -15.73
N ALA A 415 19.00 3.46 -16.08
CA ALA A 415 18.33 4.19 -17.13
C ALA A 415 18.46 3.53 -18.51
N LEU A 416 19.65 3.01 -18.84
CA LEU A 416 19.86 2.25 -20.07
C LEU A 416 19.07 0.93 -20.10
N LEU A 417 18.96 0.24 -18.97
CA LEU A 417 18.17 -0.98 -18.83
C LEU A 417 16.67 -0.70 -18.92
N GLU A 418 16.21 0.38 -18.29
CA GLU A 418 14.81 0.81 -18.32
C GLU A 418 14.35 1.16 -19.76
N ALA A 419 15.21 1.88 -20.48
CA ALA A 419 14.97 2.27 -21.87
C ALA A 419 15.27 1.14 -22.90
N ARG A 420 15.79 -0.01 -22.44
CA ARG A 420 16.16 -1.15 -23.29
C ARG A 420 17.12 -0.80 -24.43
N ALA A 421 18.13 -0.01 -24.10
CA ALA A 421 19.13 0.41 -25.06
C ALA A 421 19.77 -0.80 -25.78
N GLY A 422 19.93 -0.72 -27.11
CA GLY A 422 20.47 -1.81 -27.90
C GLY A 422 21.92 -2.14 -27.56
N GLY A 423 22.36 -3.40 -27.69
CA GLY A 423 23.75 -3.81 -27.46
C GLY A 423 24.26 -3.62 -26.01
N LEU A 424 23.37 -3.58 -25.03
CA LEU A 424 23.73 -3.35 -23.63
C LEU A 424 24.40 -4.58 -22.98
N ALA A 425 24.14 -5.78 -23.50
CA ALA A 425 24.72 -7.02 -22.96
C ALA A 425 26.27 -7.01 -22.93
N GLU A 426 26.91 -6.37 -23.91
CA GLU A 426 28.38 -6.25 -23.94
C GLU A 426 28.88 -5.33 -22.82
N LEU A 427 28.26 -4.18 -22.61
CA LEU A 427 28.59 -3.27 -21.51
C LEU A 427 28.39 -3.96 -20.15
N LEU A 428 27.26 -4.62 -19.95
CA LEU A 428 26.96 -5.35 -18.71
C LEU A 428 27.98 -6.47 -18.47
N GLY A 429 28.40 -7.18 -19.53
CA GLY A 429 29.47 -8.18 -19.47
C GLY A 429 30.81 -7.61 -18.99
N GLN A 430 31.16 -6.39 -19.39
CA GLN A 430 32.38 -5.69 -18.90
C GLN A 430 32.20 -5.27 -17.42
N LEU A 431 31.02 -4.81 -17.03
CA LEU A 431 30.71 -4.37 -15.66
C LEU A 431 30.67 -5.51 -14.62
N LEU A 432 30.70 -6.79 -15.04
CA LEU A 432 30.90 -7.92 -14.12
C LEU A 432 32.23 -7.86 -13.39
N GLY A 433 33.23 -7.14 -13.92
CA GLY A 433 34.52 -6.88 -13.29
C GLY A 433 34.48 -5.78 -12.21
N ASP A 434 33.41 -4.99 -12.13
CA ASP A 434 33.29 -3.85 -11.24
C ASP A 434 32.47 -4.22 -9.98
N PRO A 435 33.08 -4.21 -8.79
CA PRO A 435 32.39 -4.61 -7.55
C PRO A 435 31.14 -3.81 -7.23
N GLU A 436 31.08 -2.52 -7.61
CA GLU A 436 29.95 -1.62 -7.31
C GLU A 436 28.75 -1.83 -8.25
N LEU A 437 29.00 -2.28 -9.48
CA LEU A 437 27.98 -2.44 -10.52
C LEU A 437 27.69 -3.91 -10.86
N ARG A 438 28.48 -4.84 -10.35
CA ARG A 438 28.43 -6.28 -10.69
C ARG A 438 27.04 -6.88 -10.43
N GLY A 439 26.42 -6.58 -9.29
CA GLY A 439 25.08 -7.08 -8.97
C GLY A 439 24.02 -6.63 -9.98
N LEU A 440 24.06 -5.34 -10.35
CA LEU A 440 23.17 -4.78 -11.37
C LEU A 440 23.46 -5.37 -12.77
N ALA A 441 24.73 -5.59 -13.08
CA ALA A 441 25.13 -6.23 -14.36
C ALA A 441 24.63 -7.68 -14.43
N LEU A 442 24.73 -8.45 -13.34
CA LEU A 442 24.24 -9.82 -13.26
C LEU A 442 22.72 -9.89 -13.55
N THR A 443 21.91 -9.09 -12.84
CA THR A 443 20.46 -9.08 -13.05
C THR A 443 20.05 -8.49 -14.40
N GLY A 444 20.78 -7.47 -14.87
CA GLY A 444 20.56 -6.83 -16.16
C GLY A 444 20.81 -7.79 -17.36
N LEU A 445 21.81 -8.65 -17.25
CA LEU A 445 22.14 -9.63 -18.30
C LEU A 445 21.01 -10.64 -18.55
N ALA A 446 20.16 -10.92 -17.55
CA ALA A 446 19.01 -11.78 -17.72
C ALA A 446 17.99 -11.26 -18.78
N ARG A 447 17.99 -9.95 -19.05
CA ARG A 447 17.08 -9.31 -20.01
C ARG A 447 17.47 -9.54 -21.48
N PHE A 448 18.69 -10.01 -21.73
CA PHE A 448 19.22 -10.15 -23.10
C PHE A 448 19.50 -11.62 -23.42
N ASP A 449 19.12 -12.03 -24.63
CA ASP A 449 19.55 -13.34 -25.17
C ASP A 449 20.91 -13.19 -25.86
N ALA A 450 22.00 -13.25 -25.09
CA ALA A 450 23.35 -13.13 -25.58
C ALA A 450 24.12 -14.41 -25.29
N PRO A 451 24.56 -15.18 -26.32
CA PRO A 451 25.22 -16.46 -26.12
C PRO A 451 26.53 -16.41 -25.30
N THR A 452 27.12 -15.23 -25.17
CA THR A 452 28.35 -15.00 -24.40
C THR A 452 28.08 -14.80 -22.90
N THR A 453 26.82 -14.55 -22.49
CA THR A 453 26.45 -14.25 -21.09
C THR A 453 26.78 -15.36 -20.12
N PRO A 454 26.44 -16.65 -20.37
CA PRO A 454 26.75 -17.71 -19.41
C PRO A 454 28.23 -17.82 -19.10
N GLN A 455 29.07 -17.79 -20.11
CA GLN A 455 30.55 -17.89 -19.94
C GLN A 455 31.13 -16.66 -19.24
N ALA A 456 30.55 -15.47 -19.44
CA ALA A 456 30.98 -14.27 -18.73
C ALA A 456 30.67 -14.36 -17.23
N ILE A 457 29.44 -14.77 -16.87
CA ILE A 457 29.02 -14.95 -15.48
C ILE A 457 29.83 -16.07 -14.81
N LEU A 458 29.97 -17.23 -15.45
CA LEU A 458 30.69 -18.37 -14.89
C LEU A 458 32.19 -18.07 -14.66
N ARG A 459 32.81 -17.27 -15.51
CA ARG A 459 34.22 -16.80 -15.29
C ARG A 459 34.32 -15.93 -14.03
N ALA A 460 33.33 -15.12 -13.74
CA ALA A 460 33.31 -14.24 -12.57
C ALA A 460 32.89 -14.97 -11.27
N TYR A 461 32.24 -16.14 -11.37
CA TYR A 461 31.52 -16.81 -10.28
C TYR A 461 32.34 -17.02 -9.00
N GLY A 462 33.60 -17.38 -9.13
CA GLY A 462 34.49 -17.62 -7.98
C GLY A 462 34.79 -16.38 -7.14
N ALA A 463 34.68 -15.18 -7.74
CA ALA A 463 34.92 -13.90 -7.07
C ALA A 463 33.65 -13.22 -6.52
N LEU A 464 32.48 -13.83 -6.75
CA LEU A 464 31.21 -13.28 -6.34
C LEU A 464 30.94 -13.46 -4.83
N SER A 465 30.38 -12.45 -4.19
CA SER A 465 29.80 -12.57 -2.86
C SER A 465 28.60 -13.54 -2.86
N ARG A 466 28.13 -13.94 -1.69
CA ARG A 466 26.99 -14.85 -1.56
C ARG A 466 25.74 -14.31 -2.28
N PHE A 467 25.43 -13.03 -2.11
CA PHE A 467 24.27 -12.41 -2.76
C PHE A 467 24.43 -12.32 -4.27
N GLU A 468 25.61 -11.92 -4.76
CA GLU A 468 25.90 -11.87 -6.19
C GLU A 468 25.86 -13.27 -6.84
N LYS A 469 26.25 -14.32 -6.12
CA LYS A 469 26.08 -15.71 -6.58
C LYS A 469 24.61 -16.07 -6.77
N GLN A 470 23.73 -15.65 -5.87
CA GLN A 470 22.28 -15.85 -6.02
C GLN A 470 21.75 -15.14 -7.27
N GLN A 471 22.17 -13.90 -7.51
CA GLN A 471 21.81 -13.15 -8.72
C GLN A 471 22.34 -13.82 -9.99
N ALA A 472 23.59 -14.28 -9.97
CA ALA A 472 24.22 -15.01 -11.08
C ALA A 472 23.45 -16.29 -11.43
N LEU A 473 23.11 -17.09 -10.41
CA LEU A 473 22.34 -18.32 -10.57
C LEU A 473 20.93 -18.06 -11.09
N ALA A 474 20.23 -17.03 -10.56
CA ALA A 474 18.92 -16.63 -11.06
C ALA A 474 18.98 -16.22 -12.54
N THR A 475 20.02 -15.48 -12.94
CA THR A 475 20.24 -15.09 -14.33
C THR A 475 20.53 -16.31 -15.22
N LEU A 476 21.36 -17.23 -14.77
CA LEU A 476 21.65 -18.46 -15.50
C LEU A 476 20.46 -19.40 -15.58
N ALA A 477 19.52 -19.34 -14.62
CA ALA A 477 18.29 -20.13 -14.65
C ALA A 477 17.13 -19.44 -15.41
N SER A 478 17.36 -18.30 -16.08
CA SER A 478 16.30 -17.53 -16.72
C SER A 478 15.88 -18.02 -18.10
N ARG A 479 16.68 -18.88 -18.74
CA ARG A 479 16.38 -19.46 -20.07
C ARG A 479 17.14 -20.75 -20.31
N ALA A 480 16.62 -21.65 -21.15
CA ALA A 480 17.15 -23.00 -21.35
C ALA A 480 18.63 -23.05 -21.76
N PRO A 481 19.16 -22.25 -22.73
CA PRO A 481 20.60 -22.29 -23.07
C PRO A 481 21.50 -21.88 -21.89
N TYR A 482 21.06 -20.94 -21.04
CA TYR A 482 21.83 -20.52 -19.88
C TYR A 482 21.81 -21.58 -18.78
N ALA A 483 20.63 -22.21 -18.59
CA ALA A 483 20.43 -23.28 -17.64
C ALA A 483 21.30 -24.51 -17.94
N LEU A 484 21.39 -24.91 -19.20
CA LEU A 484 22.29 -25.99 -19.61
C LEU A 484 23.74 -25.67 -19.31
N ALA A 485 24.23 -24.45 -19.64
CA ALA A 485 25.59 -24.03 -19.31
C ALA A 485 25.83 -24.00 -17.78
N LEU A 486 24.85 -23.63 -16.98
CA LEU A 486 24.93 -23.72 -15.52
C LEU A 486 25.07 -25.15 -15.04
N LEU A 487 24.25 -26.07 -15.52
CA LEU A 487 24.26 -27.48 -15.12
C LEU A 487 25.57 -28.16 -15.53
N ASP A 488 26.13 -27.83 -16.71
CA ASP A 488 27.43 -28.28 -17.12
C ASP A 488 28.57 -27.77 -16.22
N ALA A 489 28.45 -26.51 -15.77
CA ALA A 489 29.42 -25.92 -14.85
C ALA A 489 29.35 -26.54 -13.44
N VAL A 490 28.15 -26.99 -13.01
CA VAL A 490 27.96 -27.72 -11.74
C VAL A 490 28.62 -29.11 -11.85
N GLU A 491 28.37 -29.85 -12.94
CA GLU A 491 29.01 -31.15 -13.16
C GLU A 491 30.52 -31.04 -13.21
N ALA A 492 31.04 -30.01 -13.88
CA ALA A 492 32.49 -29.75 -13.95
C ALA A 492 33.10 -29.26 -12.60
N GLY A 493 32.27 -29.03 -11.56
CA GLY A 493 32.72 -28.54 -10.27
C GLY A 493 33.10 -27.05 -10.23
N GLN A 494 32.83 -26.27 -11.28
CA GLN A 494 33.05 -24.83 -11.34
C GLN A 494 32.06 -24.08 -10.47
N VAL A 495 30.83 -24.56 -10.41
CA VAL A 495 29.77 -24.10 -9.49
C VAL A 495 29.53 -25.21 -8.47
N PRO A 496 29.67 -24.94 -7.16
CA PRO A 496 29.36 -25.94 -6.13
C PRO A 496 27.92 -26.43 -6.21
N ARG A 497 27.70 -27.75 -6.16
CA ARG A 497 26.34 -28.33 -6.17
C ARG A 497 25.49 -27.80 -5.04
N THR A 498 26.09 -27.46 -3.91
CA THR A 498 25.40 -26.87 -2.73
C THR A 498 24.86 -25.45 -2.98
N ASP A 499 25.33 -24.78 -4.04
CA ASP A 499 24.84 -23.46 -4.43
C ASP A 499 23.50 -23.56 -5.22
N LEU A 500 23.15 -24.77 -5.74
CA LEU A 500 21.83 -25.05 -6.33
C LEU A 500 20.82 -25.33 -5.24
N SER A 501 20.06 -24.32 -4.86
CA SER A 501 18.94 -24.47 -3.93
C SER A 501 17.76 -25.21 -4.57
N ALA A 502 16.83 -25.72 -3.74
CA ALA A 502 15.60 -26.34 -4.22
C ALA A 502 14.71 -25.34 -5.00
N ASP A 503 14.76 -24.07 -4.64
CA ASP A 503 14.10 -22.97 -5.34
C ASP A 503 14.66 -22.79 -6.76
N LEU A 504 15.97 -22.74 -6.90
CA LEU A 504 16.62 -22.65 -8.20
C LEU A 504 16.32 -23.88 -9.07
N ALA A 505 16.35 -25.09 -8.49
CA ALA A 505 15.98 -26.31 -9.19
C ALA A 505 14.52 -26.25 -9.72
N ARG A 506 13.61 -25.68 -8.93
CA ARG A 506 12.22 -25.46 -9.34
C ARG A 506 12.12 -24.42 -10.46
N GLN A 507 12.89 -23.33 -10.39
CA GLN A 507 12.96 -22.33 -11.45
C GLN A 507 13.47 -22.95 -12.77
N LEU A 508 14.47 -23.84 -12.71
CA LEU A 508 14.95 -24.58 -13.87
C LEU A 508 13.86 -25.48 -14.48
N LEU A 509 13.04 -26.16 -13.66
CA LEU A 509 11.91 -26.95 -14.15
C LEU A 509 10.79 -26.09 -14.76
N ASN A 510 10.60 -24.88 -14.28
CA ASN A 510 9.63 -23.91 -14.83
C ASN A 510 9.99 -23.44 -16.25
N LEU A 511 11.20 -23.68 -16.72
CA LEU A 511 11.59 -23.44 -18.12
C LEU A 511 10.87 -24.37 -19.10
N GLN A 512 10.26 -25.46 -18.62
CA GLN A 512 9.54 -26.46 -19.42
C GLN A 512 10.35 -27.03 -20.59
N ASP A 513 11.66 -27.14 -20.42
CA ASP A 513 12.60 -27.69 -21.39
C ASP A 513 13.05 -29.09 -20.98
N ASP A 514 12.81 -30.07 -21.84
CA ASP A 514 13.10 -31.48 -21.55
C ASP A 514 14.60 -31.75 -21.34
N ALA A 515 15.48 -31.03 -22.05
CA ALA A 515 16.93 -31.18 -21.91
C ALA A 515 17.41 -30.64 -20.56
N VAL A 516 16.85 -29.50 -20.13
CA VAL A 516 17.15 -28.92 -18.80
C VAL A 516 16.63 -29.86 -17.71
N ALA A 517 15.40 -30.38 -17.83
CA ALA A 517 14.82 -31.28 -16.83
C ALA A 517 15.62 -32.59 -16.70
N ALA A 518 16.03 -33.20 -17.83
CA ALA A 518 16.86 -34.40 -17.83
C ALA A 518 18.23 -34.12 -17.20
N ARG A 519 18.86 -33.01 -17.58
CA ARG A 519 20.19 -32.63 -17.08
C ARG A 519 20.18 -32.28 -15.59
N LEU A 520 19.11 -31.62 -15.13
CA LEU A 520 18.89 -31.33 -13.70
C LEU A 520 18.75 -32.61 -12.87
N ALA A 521 18.01 -33.61 -13.39
CA ALA A 521 17.86 -34.90 -12.72
C ALA A 521 19.20 -35.62 -12.55
N ASP A 522 20.07 -35.56 -13.55
CA ASP A 522 21.44 -36.17 -13.50
C ASP A 522 22.33 -35.46 -12.47
N VAL A 523 22.34 -34.13 -12.47
CA VAL A 523 23.28 -33.33 -11.68
C VAL A 523 22.79 -33.12 -10.24
N TRP A 524 21.48 -32.92 -10.03
CA TRP A 524 20.93 -32.51 -8.74
C TRP A 524 20.08 -33.59 -8.08
N GLY A 525 19.38 -34.43 -8.85
CA GLY A 525 18.48 -35.49 -8.38
C GLY A 525 16.99 -35.15 -8.60
N THR A 526 16.10 -36.07 -8.25
CA THR A 526 14.65 -35.92 -8.41
C THR A 526 13.99 -35.41 -7.12
N MET A 527 13.23 -34.31 -7.22
CA MET A 527 12.38 -33.83 -6.12
C MET A 527 11.02 -34.54 -6.13
N ARG A 528 10.75 -35.37 -5.15
CA ARG A 528 9.41 -35.85 -4.80
C ARG A 528 9.30 -35.98 -3.29
N SER A 529 8.67 -35.03 -2.61
CA SER A 529 8.13 -35.25 -1.27
C SER A 529 6.62 -35.48 -1.40
N THR A 530 6.13 -36.58 -0.84
CA THR A 530 4.70 -36.84 -0.74
C THR A 530 4.08 -36.04 0.42
N PRO A 531 2.75 -35.87 0.46
CA PRO A 531 2.08 -35.26 1.63
C PRO A 531 2.37 -36.03 2.93
N GLU A 532 2.53 -37.34 2.88
CA GLU A 532 2.90 -38.18 4.01
C GLU A 532 4.33 -37.88 4.52
N ASP A 533 5.28 -37.64 3.59
CA ASP A 533 6.66 -37.27 3.96
C ASP A 533 6.69 -35.91 4.67
N LYS A 534 5.91 -34.94 4.19
CA LYS A 534 5.79 -33.61 4.82
C LYS A 534 5.17 -33.68 6.21
N ALA A 535 4.10 -34.46 6.38
CA ALA A 535 3.48 -34.68 7.68
C ALA A 535 4.46 -35.32 8.68
N ALA A 536 5.24 -36.32 8.24
CA ALA A 536 6.28 -36.93 9.06
C ALA A 536 7.39 -35.96 9.46
N GLN A 537 7.81 -35.06 8.55
CA GLN A 537 8.80 -34.03 8.83
C GLN A 537 8.26 -33.01 9.86
N ILE A 538 7.03 -32.54 9.72
CA ILE A 538 6.38 -31.64 10.69
C ILE A 538 6.37 -32.29 12.07
N ALA A 539 5.99 -33.56 12.17
CA ALA A 539 5.97 -34.29 13.43
C ALA A 539 7.38 -34.42 14.05
N ALA A 540 8.39 -34.69 13.24
CA ALA A 540 9.78 -34.79 13.69
C ALA A 540 10.31 -33.45 14.21
N TYR A 541 10.07 -32.35 13.50
CA TYR A 541 10.50 -31.01 13.95
C TYR A 541 9.73 -30.55 15.19
N ARG A 542 8.44 -30.90 15.30
CA ARG A 542 7.67 -30.64 16.53
C ARG A 542 8.33 -31.34 17.71
N GLN A 543 8.61 -32.65 17.57
CA GLN A 543 9.26 -33.42 18.63
C GLN A 543 10.62 -32.84 19.00
N LEU A 544 11.43 -32.41 18.02
CA LEU A 544 12.72 -31.74 18.27
C LEU A 544 12.56 -30.47 19.11
N VAL A 545 11.63 -29.59 18.74
CA VAL A 545 11.41 -28.32 19.44
C VAL A 545 10.84 -28.56 20.84
N GLU A 546 9.90 -29.50 21.00
CA GLU A 546 9.27 -29.79 22.31
C GLU A 546 10.20 -30.55 23.25
N ALA A 547 11.10 -31.37 22.73
CA ALA A 547 12.09 -32.12 23.56
C ALA A 547 13.28 -31.27 23.99
N THR A 548 13.54 -30.15 23.32
CA THR A 548 14.67 -29.27 23.63
C THR A 548 14.32 -28.33 24.78
N PRO A 549 15.07 -28.31 25.88
CA PRO A 549 14.89 -27.34 26.96
C PRO A 549 14.95 -25.90 26.46
N ALA A 550 14.07 -25.03 26.98
CA ALA A 550 13.93 -23.66 26.50
C ALA A 550 15.20 -22.78 26.66
N ASP A 551 16.06 -23.14 27.62
CA ASP A 551 17.35 -22.50 27.89
C ASP A 551 18.45 -22.87 26.88
N LEU A 552 18.23 -23.91 26.07
CA LEU A 552 19.13 -24.29 24.97
C LEU A 552 18.76 -23.63 23.64
N ALA A 553 17.60 -22.98 23.53
CA ALA A 553 17.19 -22.24 22.38
C ALA A 553 17.74 -20.81 22.44
N ASP A 554 18.63 -20.45 21.50
CA ASP A 554 19.20 -19.09 21.41
C ASP A 554 18.45 -18.22 20.41
N PRO A 555 17.59 -17.28 20.85
CA PRO A 555 16.88 -16.39 19.94
C PRO A 555 17.80 -15.47 19.10
N ILE A 556 19.03 -15.22 19.56
CA ILE A 556 20.03 -14.40 18.81
C ILE A 556 20.56 -15.21 17.63
N LEU A 557 20.90 -16.47 17.84
CA LEU A 557 21.24 -17.40 16.74
C LEU A 557 20.06 -17.55 15.79
N GLY A 558 18.84 -17.73 16.32
CA GLY A 558 17.62 -17.82 15.52
C GLY A 558 17.37 -16.58 14.66
N ARG A 559 17.68 -15.38 15.18
CA ARG A 559 17.63 -14.14 14.43
C ARG A 559 18.64 -14.12 13.27
N ALA A 560 19.86 -14.62 13.50
CA ALA A 560 20.87 -14.71 12.44
C ALA A 560 20.48 -15.71 11.35
N VAL A 561 19.83 -16.83 11.73
CA VAL A 561 19.27 -17.80 10.78
C VAL A 561 18.15 -17.16 9.95
N PHE A 562 17.22 -16.45 10.59
CA PHE A 562 16.16 -15.71 9.91
C PHE A 562 16.72 -14.70 8.91
N GLN A 563 17.70 -13.90 9.30
CA GLN A 563 18.32 -12.88 8.47
C GLN A 563 18.96 -13.47 7.21
N ARG A 564 19.65 -14.60 7.34
CA ARG A 564 20.36 -15.19 6.20
C ARG A 564 19.46 -15.94 5.21
N THR A 565 18.24 -16.31 5.61
CA THR A 565 17.40 -17.21 4.81
C THR A 565 16.00 -16.65 4.56
N CYS A 566 15.32 -16.11 5.56
CA CYS A 566 13.91 -15.74 5.49
C CYS A 566 13.70 -14.24 5.19
N GLN A 567 14.61 -13.39 5.65
CA GLN A 567 14.50 -11.93 5.60
C GLN A 567 14.52 -11.38 4.15
N SER A 568 15.06 -12.16 3.19
CA SER A 568 15.02 -11.78 1.77
C SER A 568 13.61 -11.72 1.18
N CYS A 569 12.64 -12.40 1.81
CA CYS A 569 11.25 -12.45 1.37
C CYS A 569 10.28 -11.92 2.42
N HIS A 570 10.58 -12.06 3.72
CA HIS A 570 9.66 -11.76 4.81
C HIS A 570 10.11 -10.59 5.67
N THR A 571 9.16 -9.77 6.06
CA THR A 571 9.32 -8.77 7.14
C THR A 571 9.01 -9.38 8.49
N LEU A 572 9.85 -9.07 9.50
CA LEU A 572 9.60 -9.38 10.91
C LEU A 572 10.00 -8.18 11.75
N TYR A 573 9.04 -7.63 12.51
CA TYR A 573 9.21 -6.41 13.33
C TYR A 573 9.74 -5.20 12.53
N GLY A 574 9.23 -5.02 11.31
CA GLY A 574 9.57 -3.91 10.43
C GLY A 574 10.93 -4.04 9.74
N VAL A 575 11.59 -5.20 9.82
CA VAL A 575 12.89 -5.45 9.16
C VAL A 575 12.77 -6.64 8.21
N GLY A 576 13.11 -6.43 6.94
CA GLY A 576 13.06 -7.44 5.88
C GLY A 576 12.37 -6.92 4.64
N ASN A 577 12.09 -7.83 3.69
CA ASN A 577 11.40 -7.55 2.44
C ASN A 577 9.93 -8.00 2.49
N ASP A 578 9.15 -7.54 1.52
CA ASP A 578 7.69 -7.73 1.45
C ASP A 578 7.25 -8.60 0.25
N ILE A 579 8.10 -9.55 -0.17
CA ILE A 579 7.78 -10.53 -1.21
C ILE A 579 6.83 -11.60 -0.67
N GLY A 580 7.06 -12.00 0.58
CA GLY A 580 6.17 -12.84 1.35
C GLY A 580 5.45 -12.03 2.44
N PRO A 581 4.50 -12.64 3.17
CA PRO A 581 3.75 -11.94 4.21
C PRO A 581 4.65 -11.40 5.34
N ASP A 582 4.25 -10.24 5.90
CA ASP A 582 4.82 -9.76 7.15
C ASP A 582 4.48 -10.73 8.28
N LEU A 583 5.50 -11.33 8.85
CA LEU A 583 5.37 -12.32 9.91
C LEU A 583 5.07 -11.70 11.28
N THR A 584 5.22 -10.39 11.45
CA THR A 584 5.05 -9.71 12.75
C THR A 584 3.66 -9.97 13.35
N GLY A 585 2.63 -9.91 12.52
CA GLY A 585 1.23 -10.12 12.90
C GLY A 585 0.70 -11.55 12.74
N SER A 586 1.49 -12.49 12.24
CA SER A 586 1.03 -13.87 12.01
C SER A 586 0.92 -14.69 13.32
N ASN A 587 0.26 -15.85 13.27
CA ASN A 587 0.07 -16.74 14.43
C ASN A 587 1.35 -17.48 14.83
N ARG A 588 2.45 -16.74 15.02
CA ARG A 588 3.79 -17.29 15.31
C ARG A 588 3.92 -17.98 16.68
N ALA A 589 2.99 -17.73 17.58
CA ALA A 589 2.97 -18.41 18.88
C ALA A 589 2.61 -19.91 18.76
N ASP A 590 1.88 -20.27 17.71
CA ASP A 590 1.47 -21.64 17.41
C ASP A 590 2.57 -22.39 16.65
N LEU A 591 3.09 -23.45 17.25
CA LEU A 591 4.17 -24.23 16.66
C LEU A 591 3.72 -24.98 15.40
N ASP A 592 2.51 -25.51 15.40
CA ASP A 592 1.97 -26.28 14.28
C ASP A 592 1.73 -25.37 13.07
N TYR A 593 1.22 -24.16 13.32
CA TYR A 593 1.08 -23.16 12.28
C TYR A 593 2.44 -22.81 11.66
N LEU A 594 3.47 -22.55 12.47
CA LEU A 594 4.81 -22.24 11.95
C LEU A 594 5.38 -23.39 11.13
N LEU A 595 5.41 -24.60 11.70
CA LEU A 595 6.00 -25.77 11.04
C LEU A 595 5.27 -26.12 9.74
N SER A 596 3.93 -26.07 9.74
CA SER A 596 3.14 -26.34 8.53
C SER A 596 3.48 -25.38 7.40
N ASN A 597 3.56 -24.08 7.70
CA ASN A 597 3.87 -23.07 6.69
C ASN A 597 5.34 -23.08 6.22
N ILE A 598 6.28 -23.53 7.07
CA ILE A 598 7.69 -23.60 6.69
C ILE A 598 8.00 -24.90 5.91
N VAL A 599 7.41 -26.03 6.31
CA VAL A 599 7.66 -27.35 5.70
C VAL A 599 6.85 -27.56 4.43
N ASP A 600 5.60 -27.07 4.43
CA ASP A 600 4.67 -27.18 3.28
C ASP A 600 4.07 -25.83 2.88
N PRO A 601 4.89 -24.91 2.37
CA PRO A 601 4.44 -23.56 2.03
C PRO A 601 3.47 -23.50 0.86
N SER A 602 3.32 -24.60 0.12
CA SER A 602 2.39 -24.74 -1.01
C SER A 602 1.02 -25.28 -0.59
N ALA A 603 0.85 -25.78 0.64
CA ALA A 603 -0.43 -26.33 1.09
C ALA A 603 -1.55 -25.27 1.12
N VAL A 604 -1.22 -24.04 1.52
CA VAL A 604 -2.16 -22.92 1.54
C VAL A 604 -1.45 -21.64 1.10
N ILE A 605 -1.76 -21.15 -0.09
CA ILE A 605 -1.19 -19.92 -0.64
C ILE A 605 -2.30 -18.88 -0.74
N SER A 606 -2.16 -17.73 -0.06
CA SER A 606 -3.11 -16.65 -0.25
C SER A 606 -2.94 -16.02 -1.65
N ARG A 607 -4.04 -15.54 -2.22
CA ARG A 607 -4.10 -15.05 -3.61
C ARG A 607 -3.08 -13.95 -3.90
N GLU A 608 -2.78 -13.11 -2.93
CA GLU A 608 -1.83 -12.00 -3.04
C GLU A 608 -0.35 -12.44 -3.10
N TYR A 609 -0.04 -13.68 -2.67
CA TYR A 609 1.31 -14.26 -2.70
C TYR A 609 1.41 -15.42 -3.71
N GLN A 610 0.41 -15.57 -4.58
CA GLN A 610 0.42 -16.59 -5.61
C GLN A 610 1.51 -16.31 -6.64
N THR A 611 2.31 -17.31 -6.93
CA THR A 611 3.42 -17.17 -7.87
C THR A 611 2.92 -17.07 -9.31
N THR A 612 3.36 -16.06 -10.02
CA THR A 612 3.10 -15.86 -11.44
C THR A 612 4.35 -16.21 -12.24
N ILE A 613 4.20 -16.99 -13.30
CA ILE A 613 5.24 -17.33 -14.26
C ILE A 613 4.91 -16.59 -15.55
N VAL A 614 5.88 -15.85 -16.08
CA VAL A 614 5.76 -15.11 -17.33
C VAL A 614 6.86 -15.57 -18.28
N LEU A 615 6.47 -16.02 -19.47
CA LEU A 615 7.37 -16.20 -20.62
C LEU A 615 7.26 -14.96 -21.50
N THR A 616 8.40 -14.37 -21.83
CA THR A 616 8.46 -13.24 -22.75
C THR A 616 8.80 -13.69 -24.17
N ASP A 617 8.47 -12.86 -25.15
CA ASP A 617 8.79 -13.04 -26.58
C ASP A 617 10.30 -13.25 -26.84
N GLY A 618 11.16 -12.69 -25.97
CA GLY A 618 12.60 -12.94 -25.94
C GLY A 618 13.01 -14.28 -25.31
N GLY A 619 12.07 -15.19 -25.00
CA GLY A 619 12.32 -16.50 -24.41
C GLY A 619 12.80 -16.48 -22.95
N ARG A 620 12.68 -15.35 -22.24
CA ARG A 620 12.98 -15.27 -20.83
C ARG A 620 11.78 -15.75 -20.02
N VAL A 621 12.00 -16.68 -19.08
CA VAL A 621 11.03 -17.05 -18.07
C VAL A 621 11.32 -16.29 -16.77
N PHE A 622 10.32 -15.58 -16.27
CA PHE A 622 10.40 -14.88 -15.00
C PHE A 622 9.34 -15.41 -14.03
N THR A 623 9.76 -15.77 -12.83
CA THR A 623 8.88 -16.28 -11.77
C THR A 623 8.89 -15.30 -10.59
N GLY A 624 7.72 -14.81 -10.21
CA GLY A 624 7.62 -13.82 -9.12
C GLY A 624 6.19 -13.65 -8.62
N VAL A 625 6.04 -12.81 -7.61
CA VAL A 625 4.73 -12.38 -7.09
C VAL A 625 4.31 -11.11 -7.81
N LEU A 626 3.04 -11.03 -8.22
CA LEU A 626 2.48 -9.85 -8.84
C LEU A 626 2.45 -8.70 -7.83
N SER A 627 3.16 -7.61 -8.12
CA SER A 627 3.20 -6.43 -7.24
C SER A 627 2.40 -5.25 -7.79
N ALA A 628 2.30 -5.11 -9.11
CA ALA A 628 1.47 -4.12 -9.77
C ALA A 628 1.09 -4.57 -11.18
N GLU A 629 -0.05 -4.10 -11.67
CA GLU A 629 -0.50 -4.32 -13.04
C GLU A 629 -1.32 -3.11 -13.47
N ASP A 630 -1.05 -2.62 -14.67
CA ASP A 630 -1.82 -1.57 -15.34
C ASP A 630 -2.21 -2.02 -16.76
N ASP A 631 -2.77 -1.12 -17.58
CA ASP A 631 -3.19 -1.45 -18.95
C ASP A 631 -2.02 -1.82 -19.86
N HIS A 632 -0.79 -1.43 -19.52
CA HIS A 632 0.39 -1.53 -20.38
C HIS A 632 1.43 -2.50 -19.88
N SER A 633 1.49 -2.73 -18.58
CA SER A 633 2.57 -3.50 -17.96
C SER A 633 2.12 -4.38 -16.79
N VAL A 634 2.95 -5.38 -16.50
CA VAL A 634 2.87 -6.23 -15.33
C VAL A 634 4.17 -6.11 -14.56
N THR A 635 4.11 -5.81 -13.27
CA THR A 635 5.30 -5.77 -12.41
C THR A 635 5.31 -6.98 -11.49
N LEU A 636 6.32 -7.81 -11.66
CA LEU A 636 6.58 -8.98 -10.83
C LEU A 636 7.78 -8.75 -9.92
N ARG A 637 7.75 -9.32 -8.74
CA ARG A 637 8.81 -9.24 -7.73
C ARG A 637 9.27 -10.63 -7.33
N SER A 638 10.59 -10.81 -7.34
CA SER A 638 11.27 -12.02 -6.84
C SER A 638 12.27 -11.64 -5.73
N ALA A 639 12.93 -12.62 -5.15
CA ALA A 639 13.94 -12.39 -4.12
C ALA A 639 15.18 -11.61 -4.63
N THR A 640 15.41 -11.58 -5.93
CA THR A 640 16.62 -11.00 -6.55
C THR A 640 16.35 -9.74 -7.35
N GLU A 641 15.12 -9.55 -7.86
CA GLU A 641 14.79 -8.39 -8.67
C GLU A 641 13.27 -8.06 -8.66
N THR A 642 12.96 -6.81 -9.01
CA THR A 642 11.61 -6.37 -9.41
C THR A 642 11.65 -6.03 -10.89
N LEU A 643 10.79 -6.64 -11.69
CA LEU A 643 10.76 -6.48 -13.13
C LEU A 643 9.40 -6.01 -13.60
N THR A 644 9.37 -4.88 -14.30
CA THR A 644 8.17 -4.42 -15.03
C THR A 644 8.26 -4.92 -16.46
N ILE A 645 7.28 -5.71 -16.88
CA ILE A 645 7.22 -6.37 -18.18
C ILE A 645 6.05 -5.74 -18.94
N PRO A 646 6.27 -5.12 -20.12
CA PRO A 646 5.20 -4.68 -21.00
C PRO A 646 4.32 -5.86 -21.43
N LYS A 647 3.01 -5.65 -21.45
CA LYS A 647 2.05 -6.71 -21.79
C LYS A 647 2.19 -7.21 -23.22
N ASP A 648 2.66 -6.37 -24.13
CA ASP A 648 2.93 -6.74 -25.52
C ASP A 648 4.18 -7.62 -25.72
N GLU A 649 4.98 -7.80 -24.67
CA GLU A 649 6.14 -8.70 -24.68
C GLU A 649 5.87 -10.02 -23.94
N ILE A 650 4.67 -10.20 -23.40
CA ILE A 650 4.29 -11.43 -22.70
C ILE A 650 3.73 -12.41 -23.71
N ASP A 651 4.48 -13.49 -23.95
CA ASP A 651 4.03 -14.61 -24.78
C ASP A 651 3.04 -15.51 -24.03
N GLU A 652 3.39 -15.83 -22.76
CA GLU A 652 2.56 -16.68 -21.91
C GLU A 652 2.63 -16.19 -20.47
N ARG A 653 1.49 -16.25 -19.78
CA ARG A 653 1.38 -15.98 -18.34
C ARG A 653 0.54 -17.06 -17.68
N SER A 654 1.09 -17.69 -16.66
CA SER A 654 0.42 -18.73 -15.89
C SER A 654 0.59 -18.50 -14.39
N LEU A 655 -0.30 -19.08 -13.60
CA LEU A 655 -0.21 -19.11 -12.14
C LEU A 655 0.35 -20.46 -11.72
N SER A 656 1.36 -20.43 -10.85
CA SER A 656 1.91 -21.64 -10.26
C SER A 656 1.01 -22.16 -9.13
N GLU A 657 0.83 -23.46 -9.04
CA GLU A 657 0.24 -24.12 -7.88
C GLU A 657 1.21 -24.16 -6.68
N LEU A 658 2.48 -23.83 -6.91
CA LEU A 658 3.53 -23.87 -5.90
C LEU A 658 3.82 -22.45 -5.38
N SER A 659 4.08 -22.37 -4.09
CA SER A 659 4.52 -21.13 -3.44
C SER A 659 5.90 -20.68 -3.94
N ILE A 660 6.14 -19.38 -3.98
CA ILE A 660 7.50 -18.84 -4.19
C ILE A 660 8.42 -19.19 -3.02
N MET A 661 7.87 -19.45 -1.83
CA MET A 661 8.63 -19.95 -0.69
C MET A 661 9.01 -21.42 -0.95
N PRO A 662 10.30 -21.77 -0.94
CA PRO A 662 10.74 -23.15 -1.23
C PRO A 662 10.34 -24.13 -0.12
N ASP A 663 10.08 -25.37 -0.50
CA ASP A 663 9.92 -26.49 0.45
C ASP A 663 11.27 -26.80 1.14
N ASN A 664 11.21 -27.57 2.22
CA ASN A 664 12.38 -28.15 2.89
C ASN A 664 13.38 -27.12 3.47
N GLN A 665 12.91 -25.91 3.79
CA GLN A 665 13.77 -24.84 4.32
C GLN A 665 14.52 -25.25 5.61
N LEU A 666 13.91 -26.07 6.46
CA LEU A 666 14.53 -26.51 7.72
C LEU A 666 15.63 -27.54 7.53
N GLN A 667 15.65 -28.28 6.42
CA GLN A 667 16.63 -29.34 6.18
C GLN A 667 18.06 -28.84 6.00
N GLN A 668 18.22 -27.55 5.68
CA GLN A 668 19.55 -26.93 5.52
C GLN A 668 20.18 -26.48 6.86
N PHE A 669 19.47 -26.62 7.97
CA PHE A 669 19.87 -26.15 9.29
C PHE A 669 20.19 -27.31 10.24
N THR A 670 21.06 -27.05 11.20
CA THR A 670 21.28 -27.97 12.32
C THR A 670 20.09 -27.96 13.29
N ASP A 671 19.96 -28.99 14.12
CA ASP A 671 18.90 -29.05 15.12
C ASP A 671 18.91 -27.83 16.05
N GLU A 672 20.10 -27.35 16.46
CA GLU A 672 20.28 -26.14 17.26
C GLU A 672 19.78 -24.89 16.53
N GLU A 673 20.08 -24.74 15.23
CA GLU A 673 19.63 -23.62 14.41
C GLU A 673 18.11 -23.65 14.20
N ILE A 674 17.50 -24.84 14.03
CA ILE A 674 16.04 -25.00 13.89
C ILE A 674 15.34 -24.56 15.18
N VAL A 675 15.76 -25.08 16.31
CA VAL A 675 15.17 -24.75 17.62
C VAL A 675 15.31 -23.25 17.91
N SER A 676 16.47 -22.69 17.63
CA SER A 676 16.76 -21.27 17.82
C SER A 676 15.96 -20.38 16.87
N LEU A 677 15.79 -20.78 15.61
CA LEU A 677 14.94 -20.09 14.64
C LEU A 677 13.48 -20.05 15.11
N ILE A 678 12.93 -21.20 15.52
CA ILE A 678 11.57 -21.30 16.03
C ILE A 678 11.38 -20.45 17.29
N ALA A 679 12.36 -20.46 18.20
CA ALA A 679 12.34 -19.61 19.39
C ALA A 679 12.33 -18.11 19.04
N SER A 680 13.16 -17.68 18.09
CA SER A 680 13.19 -16.30 17.59
C SER A 680 11.88 -15.90 16.92
N LEU A 681 11.32 -16.76 16.07
CA LEU A 681 10.04 -16.51 15.39
C LEU A 681 8.88 -16.40 16.37
N ARG A 682 8.85 -17.22 17.42
CA ARG A 682 7.81 -17.20 18.47
C ARG A 682 7.97 -16.07 19.49
N GLY A 683 9.11 -15.39 19.50
CA GLY A 683 9.38 -14.26 20.37
C GLY A 683 8.33 -13.15 20.25
N LYS A 684 8.12 -12.40 21.31
CA LYS A 684 7.21 -11.21 21.31
C LYS A 684 7.89 -9.95 20.84
N GLU A 685 9.21 -9.94 20.82
CA GLU A 685 10.09 -8.84 20.44
C GLU A 685 11.17 -9.37 19.51
N GLN A 686 11.76 -8.47 18.73
CA GLN A 686 12.89 -8.83 17.89
C GLN A 686 14.12 -9.12 18.74
N ALA A 687 14.70 -10.31 18.60
CA ALA A 687 15.96 -10.64 19.26
C ALA A 687 17.09 -9.68 18.78
N PRO A 688 18.08 -9.35 19.61
CA PRO A 688 19.24 -8.58 19.19
C PRO A 688 19.99 -9.24 18.02
N MET A 689 20.74 -8.45 17.27
CA MET A 689 21.65 -8.98 16.25
C MET A 689 22.88 -9.61 16.94
N LEU A 690 23.42 -10.70 16.37
CA LEU A 690 24.75 -11.16 16.71
C LEU A 690 25.72 -10.00 16.47
N ALA A 691 26.46 -9.61 17.50
CA ALA A 691 27.53 -8.63 17.35
C ALA A 691 28.52 -9.16 16.30
N ALA A 692 28.84 -8.35 15.29
CA ALA A 692 29.92 -8.67 14.36
C ALA A 692 31.18 -8.93 15.21
N ALA A 693 31.78 -10.10 15.05
CA ALA A 693 33.04 -10.39 15.71
C ALA A 693 34.08 -9.39 15.18
N ASP A 694 34.37 -8.36 15.97
CA ASP A 694 35.44 -7.42 15.70
C ASP A 694 36.72 -8.24 15.49
N GLY A 695 37.26 -8.13 14.29
CA GLY A 695 38.55 -8.74 13.93
C GLY A 695 39.70 -8.09 14.68
N ALA A 696 39.76 -8.34 15.97
CA ALA A 696 40.95 -8.04 16.77
C ALA A 696 41.98 -9.14 16.56
N ARG A 697 42.69 -9.08 15.43
CA ARG A 697 44.11 -9.51 15.41
C ARG A 697 44.94 -8.29 15.78
N GLN A 698 45.11 -8.11 17.07
CA GLN A 698 46.28 -7.35 17.57
C GLN A 698 47.49 -8.25 17.52
N ASN A 699 48.49 -7.77 16.82
CA ASN A 699 49.87 -8.27 16.81
C ASN A 699 50.40 -8.33 18.26
N GLY A 700 50.92 -9.49 18.67
CA GLY A 700 51.93 -9.67 19.69
C GLY A 700 52.98 -10.59 19.11
#